data_7176e49ebea81ef6aa1bb8505857ea63
#
_entry.id   7176e49ebea81ef6aa1bb8505857ea63
#
_cell.length_a   1.000
_cell.length_b   1.000
_cell.length_c   1.000
_cell.angle_alpha   90.00
_cell.angle_beta   90.00
_cell.angle_gamma   90.00
#
_symmetry.space_group_name_H-M   'P 1'
#
loop_
_entity.id
_entity.type
_entity.pdbx_description
1 polymer ?
#
loop_
_entity_poly.entity_id
_entity_poly.type
_entity_poly.pdbx_seq_one_letter_code
_entity_poly.pdbx_strand_id
1 'polypeptide(L)'
;MKEEKYLNVDLNDPRSTAIAEVMTNKTCKKILELVTEKEMSESDIASSLNIPLNTVGYNIKKLLEAGLIEKSKVYFWSVKGKRIPTYRISNKKIIISPKRLISVAPIAMFISILGAILIIALLSQNNIPREISNNDMKQFSSYEELQKFLKDKQEAASNFGSFYSGGIAETAISNGITAPTASKASMTADSESGGRAEDYSSTNIQVEGVDEPDIVKNDGKYIYVLNGKKILIVNSYPAEQMKLVGQIDFNESISIRNIFIKGNKIIAFGSTYNYEPYSSGISGGEIVQDKKASSGMIAPCFGRGCGGYYGEETEIYIYDISDKSMPKMVKNISIRGNYIDARLVGEFVYAVSSQYTYGKEVYPMMEVNGIKKEILIGDVYYYDIDNERFVFTNILSMNIENEEIQNKVYLTGATGTVYVSEENIYLTSEKRISYGNYYNRTIEEVILPLLPLEEKEKVNKILISDKTDYSKFNEVMNFVIEYSASLKGDDKSVFDQRLQKDFELFAMKLVKDSEKTVIHKIGFDEGKIEYRSVGEVNGRVLNQFSMDEFNGKFRIATTTGEIWNGNSLNHLFVLNENMNSIGSVEDLALGEKIYSVRFMGNRAYVVTFKKIDPFYVIDLSDAEKPRVLGYLKIPGYSDYLHPYDENHIIGIGKNARGGDENFAWYQGVKVSLFDV
;
A
#
# COMPACT_ATOMS: atom_id res chain seq x y z
N MET A 1 -33.92 16.01 -26.07
CA MET A 1 -33.00 17.00 -25.47
C MET A 1 -32.50 16.38 -24.18
N LYS A 2 -31.20 16.06 -24.09
CA LYS A 2 -30.57 15.61 -22.82
C LYS A 2 -30.58 16.79 -21.87
N GLU A 3 -31.20 16.68 -20.69
CA GLU A 3 -31.14 17.67 -19.64
C GLU A 3 -29.68 17.83 -19.21
N GLU A 4 -29.14 19.05 -19.26
CA GLU A 4 -27.78 19.35 -18.76
C GLU A 4 -27.75 19.15 -17.24
N LYS A 5 -26.92 18.23 -16.80
CA LYS A 5 -26.72 17.91 -15.37
C LYS A 5 -25.92 18.95 -14.59
N TYR A 6 -25.39 19.98 -15.27
CA TYR A 6 -24.50 20.99 -14.67
C TYR A 6 -24.99 22.40 -15.01
N LEU A 7 -24.88 23.28 -14.04
CA LEU A 7 -25.07 24.74 -14.21
C LEU A 7 -23.68 25.39 -14.07
N ASN A 8 -23.06 25.73 -15.20
CA ASN A 8 -21.79 26.47 -15.19
C ASN A 8 -22.07 27.95 -14.99
N VAL A 9 -21.44 28.56 -14.00
CA VAL A 9 -21.59 29.99 -13.64
C VAL A 9 -20.20 30.63 -13.59
N ASP A 10 -19.98 31.62 -14.46
CA ASP A 10 -18.79 32.46 -14.44
C ASP A 10 -18.89 33.45 -13.26
N LEU A 11 -17.76 33.81 -12.63
CA LEU A 11 -17.74 34.80 -11.53
C LEU A 11 -18.34 36.18 -11.92
N ASN A 12 -18.32 36.52 -13.21
CA ASN A 12 -18.94 37.76 -13.72
C ASN A 12 -20.41 37.55 -14.19
N ASP A 13 -20.96 36.35 -14.10
CA ASP A 13 -22.37 36.09 -14.40
C ASP A 13 -23.24 36.67 -13.27
N PRO A 14 -24.30 37.43 -13.58
CA PRO A 14 -25.22 37.93 -12.56
C PRO A 14 -25.75 36.88 -11.58
N ARG A 15 -25.82 35.62 -12.00
CA ARG A 15 -26.21 34.52 -11.14
C ARG A 15 -25.17 34.17 -10.06
N SER A 16 -23.90 34.51 -10.24
CA SER A 16 -22.87 34.28 -9.23
C SER A 16 -23.14 35.08 -7.96
N THR A 17 -23.59 36.36 -8.11
CA THR A 17 -24.01 37.21 -6.99
C THR A 17 -25.26 36.66 -6.32
N ALA A 18 -26.26 36.23 -7.10
CA ALA A 18 -27.49 35.61 -6.57
C ALA A 18 -27.19 34.35 -5.78
N ILE A 19 -26.30 33.50 -6.29
CA ILE A 19 -25.86 32.29 -5.59
C ILE A 19 -25.14 32.63 -4.27
N ALA A 20 -24.22 33.56 -4.27
CA ALA A 20 -23.53 34.02 -3.07
C ALA A 20 -24.48 34.59 -2.00
N GLU A 21 -25.45 35.39 -2.41
CA GLU A 21 -26.49 35.92 -1.50
C GLU A 21 -27.34 34.79 -0.88
N VAL A 22 -27.76 33.82 -1.68
CA VAL A 22 -28.55 32.66 -1.22
C VAL A 22 -27.75 31.82 -0.26
N MET A 23 -26.48 31.55 -0.56
CA MET A 23 -25.59 30.74 0.26
C MET A 23 -25.24 31.35 1.62
N THR A 24 -25.33 32.69 1.75
CA THR A 24 -25.14 33.37 3.01
C THR A 24 -26.44 33.60 3.82
N ASN A 25 -27.62 33.45 3.16
CA ASN A 25 -28.92 33.74 3.76
C ASN A 25 -29.47 32.49 4.50
N LYS A 26 -29.62 32.59 5.84
CA LYS A 26 -30.14 31.52 6.69
C LYS A 26 -31.56 31.05 6.33
N THR A 27 -32.41 31.95 5.86
CA THR A 27 -33.79 31.61 5.48
C THR A 27 -33.82 30.87 4.17
N CYS A 28 -32.99 31.27 3.19
CA CYS A 28 -32.86 30.50 1.93
C CYS A 28 -32.36 29.07 2.16
N LYS A 29 -31.39 28.89 3.06
CA LYS A 29 -30.88 27.54 3.40
C LYS A 29 -31.99 26.66 3.97
N LYS A 30 -32.78 27.16 4.93
CA LYS A 30 -33.92 26.40 5.51
C LYS A 30 -34.99 26.06 4.47
N ILE A 31 -35.24 26.97 3.52
CA ILE A 31 -36.18 26.70 2.43
C ILE A 31 -35.62 25.60 1.51
N LEU A 32 -34.33 25.63 1.18
CA LEU A 32 -33.68 24.59 0.36
C LEU A 32 -33.79 23.22 1.04
N GLU A 33 -33.52 23.13 2.34
CA GLU A 33 -33.66 21.89 3.11
C GLU A 33 -35.08 21.30 2.96
N LEU A 34 -36.11 22.11 3.16
CA LEU A 34 -37.50 21.67 3.06
C LEU A 34 -37.89 21.18 1.66
N VAL A 35 -37.49 21.93 0.61
CA VAL A 35 -37.86 21.56 -0.78
C VAL A 35 -36.96 20.44 -1.33
N THR A 36 -35.90 20.06 -0.62
CA THR A 36 -35.10 18.86 -0.92
C THR A 36 -35.84 17.60 -0.50
N GLU A 37 -36.55 17.64 0.63
CA GLU A 37 -37.29 16.50 1.15
C GLU A 37 -38.60 16.23 0.40
N LYS A 38 -39.31 17.29 0.03
CA LYS A 38 -40.60 17.19 -0.72
C LYS A 38 -40.94 18.48 -1.46
N GLU A 39 -41.76 18.38 -2.50
CA GLU A 39 -42.29 19.53 -3.20
C GLU A 39 -43.26 20.31 -2.30
N MET A 40 -43.09 21.62 -2.18
CA MET A 40 -43.86 22.47 -1.27
C MET A 40 -44.33 23.78 -1.95
N SER A 41 -45.49 24.28 -1.53
CA SER A 41 -45.97 25.62 -1.90
C SER A 41 -45.40 26.69 -0.96
N GLU A 42 -45.46 27.96 -1.35
CA GLU A 42 -45.02 29.09 -0.48
C GLU A 42 -45.76 29.11 0.88
N SER A 43 -47.06 28.74 0.88
CA SER A 43 -47.84 28.66 2.11
C SER A 43 -47.41 27.52 3.03
N ASP A 44 -47.04 26.37 2.48
CA ASP A 44 -46.56 25.24 3.27
C ASP A 44 -45.22 25.51 3.87
N ILE A 45 -44.32 26.16 3.08
CA ILE A 45 -43.01 26.60 3.56
C ILE A 45 -43.14 27.67 4.70
N ALA A 46 -44.05 28.65 4.50
CA ALA A 46 -44.35 29.66 5.49
C ALA A 46 -44.83 29.05 6.82
N SER A 47 -45.72 28.10 6.74
CA SER A 47 -46.26 27.37 7.87
C SER A 47 -45.16 26.52 8.56
N SER A 48 -44.35 25.80 7.79
CA SER A 48 -43.31 24.91 8.32
C SER A 48 -42.17 25.70 9.00
N LEU A 49 -41.81 26.89 8.49
CA LEU A 49 -40.76 27.72 9.07
C LEU A 49 -41.26 28.76 10.08
N ASN A 50 -42.56 28.86 10.24
CA ASN A 50 -43.23 29.88 11.05
C ASN A 50 -42.75 31.32 10.71
N ILE A 51 -42.73 31.65 9.42
CA ILE A 51 -42.33 32.98 8.90
C ILE A 51 -43.41 33.55 7.97
N PRO A 52 -43.49 34.90 7.82
CA PRO A 52 -44.48 35.53 6.96
C PRO A 52 -44.36 35.07 5.51
N LEU A 53 -45.51 34.87 4.84
CA LEU A 53 -45.62 34.46 3.47
C LEU A 53 -44.81 35.36 2.52
N ASN A 54 -44.84 36.68 2.73
CA ASN A 54 -44.08 37.62 1.92
C ASN A 54 -42.56 37.39 2.02
N THR A 55 -42.06 36.98 3.20
CA THR A 55 -40.66 36.60 3.42
C THR A 55 -40.30 35.34 2.64
N VAL A 56 -41.18 34.34 2.61
CA VAL A 56 -40.99 33.15 1.82
C VAL A 56 -40.99 33.49 0.33
N GLY A 57 -41.96 34.21 -0.17
CA GLY A 57 -42.04 34.60 -1.59
C GLY A 57 -40.80 35.37 -2.08
N TYR A 58 -40.25 36.26 -1.25
CA TYR A 58 -38.99 36.97 -1.54
C TYR A 58 -37.80 36.01 -1.66
N ASN A 59 -37.63 35.10 -0.72
CA ASN A 59 -36.54 34.14 -0.73
C ASN A 59 -36.70 33.05 -1.82
N ILE A 60 -37.90 32.62 -2.10
CA ILE A 60 -38.24 31.73 -3.26
C ILE A 60 -37.80 32.40 -4.57
N LYS A 61 -38.10 33.69 -4.75
CA LYS A 61 -37.67 34.43 -5.94
C LYS A 61 -36.15 34.43 -6.10
N LYS A 62 -35.40 34.67 -5.03
CA LYS A 62 -33.92 34.61 -5.02
C LYS A 62 -33.41 33.19 -5.36
N LEU A 63 -34.01 32.16 -4.80
CA LEU A 63 -33.65 30.78 -5.07
C LEU A 63 -33.90 30.38 -6.51
N LEU A 64 -34.98 30.88 -7.14
CA LEU A 64 -35.29 30.69 -8.57
C LEU A 64 -34.28 31.43 -9.46
N GLU A 65 -33.94 32.69 -9.12
CA GLU A 65 -32.95 33.49 -9.85
C GLU A 65 -31.56 32.88 -9.77
N ALA A 66 -31.18 32.29 -8.64
CA ALA A 66 -29.96 31.52 -8.46
C ALA A 66 -29.98 30.15 -9.18
N GLY A 67 -31.12 29.68 -9.64
CA GLY A 67 -31.28 28.38 -10.31
C GLY A 67 -31.19 27.19 -9.40
N LEU A 68 -31.34 27.38 -8.08
CA LEU A 68 -31.24 26.31 -7.07
C LEU A 68 -32.53 25.54 -6.88
N ILE A 69 -33.67 26.18 -7.16
CA ILE A 69 -34.99 25.54 -7.18
C ILE A 69 -35.68 25.82 -8.50
N GLU A 70 -36.67 25.01 -8.81
CA GLU A 70 -37.53 25.18 -9.98
C GLU A 70 -38.99 24.98 -9.61
N LYS A 71 -39.89 25.56 -10.44
CA LYS A 71 -41.32 25.29 -10.28
C LYS A 71 -41.61 23.87 -10.72
N SER A 72 -42.28 23.13 -9.85
CA SER A 72 -42.72 21.78 -10.16
C SER A 72 -43.82 21.78 -11.23
N LYS A 73 -43.99 20.67 -11.91
CA LYS A 73 -45.13 20.39 -12.77
C LYS A 73 -46.40 20.07 -11.96
N VAL A 74 -46.22 19.77 -10.66
CA VAL A 74 -47.32 19.54 -9.71
C VAL A 74 -47.77 20.88 -9.13
N TYR A 75 -49.06 21.10 -9.01
CA TYR A 75 -49.64 22.29 -8.38
C TYR A 75 -50.86 21.91 -7.53
N PHE A 76 -51.11 22.67 -6.48
CA PHE A 76 -52.30 22.52 -5.65
C PHE A 76 -53.41 23.47 -6.12
N TRP A 77 -54.63 23.15 -5.78
CA TRP A 77 -55.79 24.04 -6.03
C TRP A 77 -56.18 24.74 -4.72
N SER A 78 -56.27 26.05 -4.73
CA SER A 78 -56.88 26.77 -3.61
C SER A 78 -58.36 26.52 -3.49
N VAL A 79 -58.95 26.74 -2.32
CA VAL A 79 -60.39 26.64 -2.09
C VAL A 79 -61.22 27.52 -3.06
N LYS A 80 -60.60 28.56 -3.64
CA LYS A 80 -61.19 29.46 -4.63
C LYS A 80 -60.89 29.06 -6.11
N GLY A 81 -60.42 27.84 -6.35
CA GLY A 81 -60.14 27.32 -7.70
C GLY A 81 -58.90 27.92 -8.39
N LYS A 82 -57.96 28.57 -7.66
CA LYS A 82 -56.73 29.11 -8.21
C LYS A 82 -55.60 28.12 -8.07
N ARG A 83 -54.76 27.94 -9.11
CA ARG A 83 -53.57 27.10 -9.07
C ARG A 83 -52.50 27.73 -8.17
N ILE A 84 -51.99 26.94 -7.23
CA ILE A 84 -50.90 27.29 -6.32
C ILE A 84 -49.64 26.53 -6.80
N PRO A 85 -48.56 27.23 -7.21
CA PRO A 85 -47.32 26.58 -7.65
C PRO A 85 -46.64 25.90 -6.49
N THR A 86 -46.00 24.75 -6.75
CA THR A 86 -45.07 24.11 -5.86
C THR A 86 -43.67 24.21 -6.40
N TYR A 87 -42.69 24.14 -5.49
CA TYR A 87 -41.28 24.28 -5.79
C TYR A 87 -40.54 23.02 -5.37
N ARG A 88 -39.48 22.68 -6.12
CA ARG A 88 -38.59 21.56 -5.86
C ARG A 88 -37.14 21.96 -6.12
N ILE A 89 -36.20 21.20 -5.60
CA ILE A 89 -34.78 21.41 -5.86
C ILE A 89 -34.44 21.19 -7.33
N SER A 90 -33.54 22.02 -7.85
CA SER A 90 -32.97 21.83 -9.19
C SER A 90 -31.85 20.77 -9.10
N ASN A 91 -32.03 19.61 -9.77
CA ASN A 91 -31.06 18.51 -9.78
C ASN A 91 -29.80 18.80 -10.61
N LYS A 92 -29.32 20.04 -10.63
CA LYS A 92 -28.12 20.49 -11.34
C LYS A 92 -26.98 20.74 -10.38
N LYS A 93 -25.80 20.21 -10.68
CA LYS A 93 -24.56 20.58 -9.96
C LYS A 93 -24.10 21.95 -10.43
N ILE A 94 -23.81 22.87 -9.51
CA ILE A 94 -23.33 24.21 -9.82
C ILE A 94 -21.81 24.21 -9.82
N ILE A 95 -21.19 24.63 -10.93
CA ILE A 95 -19.76 24.82 -11.07
C ILE A 95 -19.52 26.32 -11.25
N ILE A 96 -18.85 26.94 -10.27
CA ILE A 96 -18.45 28.35 -10.34
C ILE A 96 -16.98 28.39 -10.76
N SER A 97 -16.70 29.03 -11.91
CA SER A 97 -15.33 29.15 -12.42
C SER A 97 -15.00 30.63 -12.74
N PRO A 98 -13.75 31.08 -12.46
CA PRO A 98 -13.34 32.41 -12.85
C PRO A 98 -13.14 32.52 -14.37
N LYS A 99 -13.51 33.65 -14.94
CA LYS A 99 -13.27 33.94 -16.35
C LYS A 99 -11.76 34.15 -16.57
N ARG A 100 -11.17 33.30 -17.44
CA ARG A 100 -9.75 33.40 -17.77
C ARG A 100 -9.48 34.68 -18.58
N LEU A 101 -8.68 35.58 -18.01
CA LEU A 101 -7.97 36.61 -18.76
C LEU A 101 -6.87 35.91 -19.57
N ILE A 102 -6.95 35.97 -20.89
CA ILE A 102 -5.94 35.47 -21.80
C ILE A 102 -4.71 36.38 -21.71
N SER A 103 -3.72 36.01 -20.91
CA SER A 103 -2.38 36.56 -21.03
C SER A 103 -1.33 35.58 -20.48
N VAL A 104 -0.38 35.21 -21.33
CA VAL A 104 0.93 34.58 -21.05
C VAL A 104 0.94 33.24 -20.27
N ALA A 105 -0.22 32.66 -19.98
CA ALA A 105 -0.36 31.50 -19.12
C ALA A 105 -0.15 30.09 -19.72
N PRO A 106 -0.06 29.83 -21.06
CA PRO A 106 0.04 28.45 -21.53
C PRO A 106 1.34 27.78 -21.09
N ILE A 107 2.46 28.49 -21.03
CA ILE A 107 3.76 27.93 -20.66
C ILE A 107 3.82 27.60 -19.16
N ALA A 108 3.35 28.50 -18.30
CA ALA A 108 3.29 28.27 -16.86
C ALA A 108 2.25 27.19 -16.50
N MET A 109 1.16 27.09 -17.25
CA MET A 109 0.15 26.07 -17.09
C MET A 109 0.64 24.68 -17.55
N PHE A 110 1.41 24.60 -18.64
CA PHE A 110 2.08 23.38 -19.07
C PHE A 110 3.07 22.88 -18.01
N ILE A 111 3.88 23.78 -17.44
CA ILE A 111 4.84 23.45 -16.38
C ILE A 111 4.11 23.02 -15.11
N SER A 112 2.99 23.65 -14.76
CA SER A 112 2.19 23.26 -13.58
C SER A 112 1.41 21.97 -13.77
N ILE A 113 0.91 21.67 -14.97
CA ILE A 113 0.27 20.40 -15.32
C ILE A 113 1.30 19.27 -15.37
N LEU A 114 2.46 19.51 -15.97
CA LEU A 114 3.60 18.60 -15.93
C LEU A 114 4.08 18.35 -14.49
N GLY A 115 4.13 19.40 -13.67
CA GLY A 115 4.44 19.30 -12.26
C GLY A 115 3.38 18.52 -11.48
N ALA A 116 2.09 18.75 -11.71
CA ALA A 116 1.00 18.01 -11.09
C ALA A 116 0.94 16.55 -11.56
N ILE A 117 1.15 16.29 -12.85
CA ILE A 117 1.23 14.93 -13.41
C ILE A 117 2.48 14.22 -12.89
N LEU A 118 3.60 14.93 -12.78
CA LEU A 118 4.84 14.40 -12.22
C LEU A 118 4.67 14.10 -10.72
N ILE A 119 3.98 14.97 -9.95
CA ILE A 119 3.64 14.73 -8.55
C ILE A 119 2.66 13.55 -8.42
N ILE A 120 1.65 13.46 -9.29
CA ILE A 120 0.73 12.31 -9.31
C ILE A 120 1.48 11.03 -9.74
N ALA A 121 2.37 11.10 -10.73
CA ALA A 121 3.22 9.97 -11.13
C ALA A 121 4.26 9.59 -10.07
N LEU A 122 4.74 10.55 -9.25
CA LEU A 122 5.62 10.28 -8.10
C LEU A 122 4.85 9.72 -6.90
N LEU A 123 3.58 10.08 -6.75
CA LEU A 123 2.71 9.57 -5.68
C LEU A 123 2.04 8.24 -6.06
N SER A 124 1.94 7.94 -7.35
CA SER A 124 1.28 6.76 -7.91
C SER A 124 2.14 6.17 -9.04
N GLN A 125 3.07 5.35 -8.74
CA GLN A 125 3.94 4.72 -9.76
C GLN A 125 3.30 3.43 -10.29
N ASN A 126 3.09 3.30 -11.63
CA ASN A 126 3.10 2.04 -12.42
C ASN A 126 2.07 1.81 -13.53
N ASN A 127 2.42 1.28 -14.59
CA ASN A 127 2.29 0.10 -15.46
C ASN A 127 1.58 0.08 -16.79
N ILE A 128 2.18 -0.67 -17.72
CA ILE A 128 1.51 -1.39 -18.82
C ILE A 128 1.80 -2.89 -18.66
N PRO A 129 0.80 -3.78 -18.83
CA PRO A 129 1.07 -5.21 -18.83
C PRO A 129 1.76 -5.62 -20.14
N ARG A 130 3.01 -6.11 -20.08
CA ARG A 130 3.39 -7.22 -20.95
C ARG A 130 2.71 -8.47 -20.36
N GLU A 131 2.15 -9.34 -21.20
CA GLU A 131 1.86 -10.71 -20.80
C GLU A 131 3.13 -11.27 -20.19
N ILE A 132 3.10 -11.51 -18.88
CA ILE A 132 4.19 -12.13 -18.15
C ILE A 132 4.14 -13.60 -18.55
N SER A 133 5.08 -14.03 -19.36
CA SER A 133 5.23 -15.44 -19.65
C SER A 133 5.70 -16.16 -18.39
N ASN A 134 4.99 -17.21 -18.04
CA ASN A 134 5.01 -17.89 -16.75
C ASN A 134 6.30 -18.67 -16.44
N ASN A 135 7.51 -18.25 -16.78
CA ASN A 135 8.71 -18.98 -16.39
C ASN A 135 10.03 -18.21 -16.51
N ASP A 136 10.03 -16.91 -16.39
CA ASP A 136 11.21 -16.11 -16.75
C ASP A 136 12.04 -15.62 -15.56
N MET A 137 12.17 -16.44 -14.49
CA MET A 137 13.28 -16.23 -13.56
C MET A 137 14.58 -16.61 -14.26
N LYS A 138 15.45 -15.62 -14.41
CA LYS A 138 16.79 -15.77 -14.98
C LYS A 138 17.82 -15.93 -13.85
N GLN A 139 18.94 -16.55 -14.16
CA GLN A 139 20.10 -16.60 -13.28
C GLN A 139 21.22 -15.76 -13.91
N PHE A 140 22.00 -15.10 -13.07
CA PHE A 140 23.21 -14.44 -13.53
C PHE A 140 24.29 -15.48 -13.81
N SER A 141 25.01 -15.29 -14.91
CA SER A 141 26.15 -16.14 -15.27
C SER A 141 27.44 -15.72 -14.54
N SER A 142 27.52 -14.46 -14.11
CA SER A 142 28.67 -13.92 -13.40
C SER A 142 28.29 -12.72 -12.52
N TYR A 143 29.18 -12.36 -11.59
CA TYR A 143 29.01 -11.15 -10.78
C TYR A 143 29.15 -9.87 -11.61
N GLU A 144 29.91 -9.89 -12.69
CA GLU A 144 30.02 -8.76 -13.63
C GLU A 144 28.70 -8.51 -14.35
N GLU A 145 27.98 -9.56 -14.74
CA GLU A 145 26.65 -9.44 -15.33
C GLU A 145 25.65 -8.83 -14.32
N LEU A 146 25.65 -9.30 -13.08
CA LEU A 146 24.84 -8.74 -12.00
C LEU A 146 25.16 -7.24 -11.79
N GLN A 147 26.44 -6.88 -11.68
CA GLN A 147 26.84 -5.48 -11.50
C GLN A 147 26.42 -4.61 -12.68
N LYS A 148 26.59 -5.09 -13.90
CA LYS A 148 26.15 -4.38 -15.10
C LYS A 148 24.63 -4.16 -15.08
N PHE A 149 23.86 -5.21 -14.78
CA PHE A 149 22.40 -5.12 -14.68
C PHE A 149 21.98 -4.06 -13.65
N LEU A 150 22.54 -4.11 -12.43
CA LEU A 150 22.23 -3.14 -11.39
C LEU A 150 22.62 -1.72 -11.78
N LYS A 151 23.78 -1.55 -12.41
CA LYS A 151 24.27 -0.25 -12.89
C LYS A 151 23.35 0.33 -13.98
N ASP A 152 22.97 -0.46 -14.97
CA ASP A 152 22.09 -0.04 -16.05
C ASP A 152 20.71 0.42 -15.50
N LYS A 153 20.17 -0.30 -14.51
CA LYS A 153 18.92 0.07 -13.85
C LYS A 153 19.05 1.31 -12.94
N GLN A 154 20.18 1.50 -12.27
CA GLN A 154 20.45 2.66 -11.41
C GLN A 154 20.73 3.94 -12.22
N GLU A 155 21.43 3.83 -13.36
CA GLU A 155 21.67 4.99 -14.24
C GLU A 155 20.36 5.51 -14.84
N ALA A 156 19.42 4.64 -15.14
CA ALA A 156 18.07 5.04 -15.56
C ALA A 156 17.35 5.85 -14.47
N ALA A 157 17.53 5.49 -13.20
CA ALA A 157 16.91 6.17 -12.05
C ALA A 157 17.64 7.48 -11.66
N SER A 158 18.98 7.53 -11.75
CA SER A 158 19.80 8.67 -11.29
C SER A 158 19.71 9.90 -12.18
N ASN A 159 19.47 9.71 -13.47
CA ASN A 159 19.28 10.80 -14.43
C ASN A 159 18.03 11.65 -14.08
N PHE A 160 17.12 11.13 -13.27
CA PHE A 160 15.94 11.83 -12.80
C PHE A 160 16.17 12.61 -11.47
N GLY A 161 16.97 12.09 -10.55
CA GLY A 161 17.21 12.72 -9.23
C GLY A 161 17.89 14.09 -9.32
N SER A 162 18.61 14.38 -10.39
CA SER A 162 19.28 15.67 -10.64
C SER A 162 18.29 16.83 -10.85
N PHE A 163 17.06 16.56 -11.28
CA PHE A 163 16.05 17.60 -11.53
C PHE A 163 15.33 18.08 -10.25
N TYR A 164 15.30 17.24 -9.20
CA TYR A 164 14.52 17.49 -7.97
C TYR A 164 15.29 18.19 -6.84
N SER A 165 16.58 18.41 -6.95
CA SER A 165 17.35 19.09 -5.88
C SER A 165 17.06 20.60 -5.76
N GLY A 166 16.10 21.11 -6.48
CA GLY A 166 15.73 22.53 -6.56
C GLY A 166 14.54 22.99 -5.73
N GLY A 167 13.94 22.16 -4.88
CA GLY A 167 12.89 22.66 -3.98
C GLY A 167 11.83 21.67 -3.59
N ILE A 168 11.73 21.47 -2.34
CA ILE A 168 10.70 20.98 -1.42
C ILE A 168 11.17 19.74 -0.64
N ALA A 169 11.43 19.98 0.65
CA ALA A 169 11.78 18.96 1.61
C ALA A 169 10.59 18.05 1.90
N GLU A 170 10.76 16.76 1.68
CA GLU A 170 9.85 15.71 2.13
C GLU A 170 10.00 15.49 3.63
N THR A 171 8.91 15.66 4.37
CA THR A 171 8.73 15.05 5.68
C THR A 171 7.82 13.83 5.53
N ALA A 172 8.40 12.69 5.21
CA ALA A 172 7.70 11.41 5.28
C ALA A 172 7.87 10.84 6.69
N ILE A 173 6.81 10.86 7.49
CA ILE A 173 6.73 10.16 8.77
C ILE A 173 6.22 8.74 8.47
N SER A 174 7.14 7.80 8.48
CA SER A 174 6.84 6.37 8.50
C SER A 174 6.52 5.96 9.96
N ASN A 175 5.26 5.87 10.29
CA ASN A 175 4.80 5.22 11.52
C ASN A 175 4.28 3.84 11.19
N GLY A 176 5.16 2.85 11.26
CA GLY A 176 4.78 1.45 11.33
C GLY A 176 4.15 1.17 12.70
N ILE A 177 2.84 1.00 12.75
CA ILE A 177 2.14 0.49 13.92
C ILE A 177 2.05 -1.02 13.77
N THR A 178 2.88 -1.74 14.54
CA THR A 178 2.69 -3.18 14.77
C THR A 178 1.47 -3.39 15.64
N ALA A 179 0.46 -4.09 15.12
CA ALA A 179 -0.71 -4.48 15.90
C ALA A 179 -0.35 -5.58 16.92
N PRO A 180 -0.86 -5.52 18.14
CA PRO A 180 -0.64 -6.59 19.13
C PRO A 180 -1.45 -7.82 18.76
N THR A 181 -0.78 -8.96 18.71
CA THR A 181 -1.38 -10.29 18.56
C THR A 181 -2.08 -10.69 19.85
N ALA A 182 -3.39 -10.95 19.78
CA ALA A 182 -4.13 -11.59 20.85
C ALA A 182 -4.54 -13.00 20.42
N SER A 183 -4.11 -13.98 21.19
CA SER A 183 -4.25 -15.41 20.94
C SER A 183 -5.55 -16.00 21.47
N LYS A 184 -6.18 -16.93 20.73
CA LYS A 184 -6.86 -18.10 21.31
C LYS A 184 -6.93 -19.28 20.34
N ALA A 185 -6.80 -20.43 20.94
CA ALA A 185 -6.41 -21.70 20.41
C ALA A 185 -7.53 -22.49 19.75
N SER A 186 -7.14 -23.32 18.76
CA SER A 186 -7.82 -24.57 18.48
C SER A 186 -6.91 -25.73 18.88
N MET A 187 -7.47 -26.71 19.59
CA MET A 187 -6.75 -27.85 20.15
C MET A 187 -6.66 -29.02 19.20
N THR A 188 -5.48 -29.62 19.11
CA THR A 188 -5.37 -31.07 19.00
C THR A 188 -4.28 -31.53 19.94
N ALA A 189 -4.66 -32.37 20.90
CA ALA A 189 -3.78 -32.89 21.92
C ALA A 189 -3.14 -34.19 21.41
N ASP A 190 -1.80 -34.22 21.38
CA ASP A 190 -1.05 -35.46 21.51
C ASP A 190 -0.56 -35.60 22.93
N SER A 191 -1.02 -36.67 23.57
CA SER A 191 -0.79 -36.97 24.97
C SER A 191 0.51 -37.71 25.18
N GLU A 192 1.56 -37.04 25.70
CA GLU A 192 2.60 -37.68 26.46
C GLU A 192 2.60 -37.17 27.90
N SER A 193 2.36 -38.07 28.84
CA SER A 193 2.22 -37.84 30.26
C SER A 193 3.54 -37.47 30.90
N GLY A 194 3.66 -36.24 31.33
CA GLY A 194 4.79 -35.78 32.15
C GLY A 194 4.70 -34.33 32.52
N GLY A 195 3.84 -33.96 33.49
CA GLY A 195 3.94 -32.66 34.20
C GLY A 195 3.78 -31.40 33.36
N ARG A 196 2.99 -31.44 32.31
CA ARG A 196 2.54 -30.28 31.51
C ARG A 196 1.07 -29.97 31.81
N ALA A 197 0.64 -28.75 31.56
CA ALA A 197 -0.78 -28.42 31.55
C ALA A 197 -1.47 -29.26 30.44
N GLU A 198 -2.62 -29.86 30.77
CA GLU A 198 -3.40 -30.64 29.81
C GLU A 198 -4.00 -29.77 28.71
N ASP A 199 -4.14 -28.47 28.99
CA ASP A 199 -4.69 -27.47 28.08
C ASP A 199 -3.91 -26.16 28.19
N TYR A 200 -3.25 -25.75 27.13
CA TYR A 200 -2.56 -24.47 27.01
C TYR A 200 -2.72 -23.86 25.62
N SER A 201 -2.81 -22.53 25.54
CA SER A 201 -2.92 -21.85 24.26
C SER A 201 -1.59 -21.85 23.49
N SER A 202 -1.62 -22.26 22.25
CA SER A 202 -0.51 -22.10 21.30
C SER A 202 -0.52 -20.67 20.71
N THR A 203 0.50 -20.31 19.98
CA THR A 203 0.53 -19.07 19.17
C THR A 203 -0.65 -19.08 18.21
N ASN A 204 -1.30 -17.92 18.06
CA ASN A 204 -2.31 -17.74 17.03
C ASN A 204 -1.63 -17.71 15.67
N ILE A 205 -1.86 -18.75 14.85
CA ILE A 205 -1.30 -18.90 13.51
C ILE A 205 -2.35 -18.58 12.45
N GLN A 206 -1.92 -18.03 11.32
CA GLN A 206 -2.81 -17.76 10.20
C GLN A 206 -3.18 -19.02 9.44
N VAL A 207 -2.23 -19.94 9.26
CA VAL A 207 -2.36 -21.18 8.51
C VAL A 207 -2.01 -22.35 9.43
N GLU A 208 -2.86 -23.36 9.49
CA GLU A 208 -2.60 -24.57 10.26
C GLU A 208 -1.29 -25.25 9.80
N GLY A 209 -0.48 -25.72 10.74
CA GLY A 209 0.83 -26.33 10.44
C GLY A 209 1.97 -25.35 10.13
N VAL A 210 1.69 -24.04 9.99
CA VAL A 210 2.68 -22.99 9.73
C VAL A 210 2.81 -22.11 10.97
N ASP A 211 3.79 -22.37 11.83
CA ASP A 211 3.99 -21.61 13.05
C ASP A 211 4.62 -20.22 12.75
N GLU A 212 4.17 -19.22 13.48
CA GLU A 212 4.63 -17.82 13.39
C GLU A 212 5.50 -17.46 14.58
N PRO A 213 6.60 -16.73 14.41
CA PRO A 213 7.43 -16.32 15.53
C PRO A 213 6.72 -15.25 16.35
N ASP A 214 6.93 -15.26 17.69
CA ASP A 214 6.27 -14.32 18.60
C ASP A 214 7.26 -13.82 19.66
N ILE A 215 6.86 -12.80 20.40
CA ILE A 215 7.59 -12.31 21.57
C ILE A 215 7.40 -13.19 22.82
N VAL A 216 6.35 -14.03 22.80
CA VAL A 216 6.03 -14.99 23.87
C VAL A 216 5.68 -16.32 23.24
N LYS A 217 6.36 -17.39 23.69
CA LYS A 217 6.07 -18.77 23.32
C LYS A 217 5.94 -19.61 24.58
N ASN A 218 5.20 -20.74 24.52
CA ASN A 218 5.12 -21.68 25.61
C ASN A 218 5.08 -23.13 25.10
N ASP A 219 5.44 -24.07 25.96
CA ASP A 219 5.43 -25.52 25.69
C ASP A 219 4.53 -26.29 26.66
N GLY A 220 3.61 -25.57 27.33
CA GLY A 220 2.69 -26.12 28.36
C GLY A 220 3.30 -26.23 29.75
N LYS A 221 4.62 -26.09 29.90
CA LYS A 221 5.30 -26.08 31.20
C LYS A 221 6.13 -24.81 31.42
N TYR A 222 6.80 -24.37 30.39
CA TYR A 222 7.62 -23.16 30.41
C TYR A 222 7.02 -22.09 29.52
N ILE A 223 7.14 -20.84 29.96
CA ILE A 223 6.88 -19.66 29.14
C ILE A 223 8.23 -19.04 28.80
N TYR A 224 8.42 -18.72 27.52
CA TYR A 224 9.61 -18.08 26.96
C TYR A 224 9.21 -16.67 26.55
N VAL A 225 9.82 -15.66 27.19
CA VAL A 225 9.42 -14.26 27.01
C VAL A 225 10.61 -13.45 26.52
N LEU A 226 10.44 -12.81 25.36
CA LEU A 226 11.37 -11.80 24.91
C LEU A 226 11.13 -10.50 25.71
N ASN A 227 12.10 -10.07 26.51
CA ASN A 227 12.05 -8.84 27.27
C ASN A 227 13.27 -7.97 26.95
N GLY A 228 13.09 -7.02 26.06
CA GLY A 228 14.18 -6.19 25.56
C GLY A 228 15.26 -7.02 24.88
N LYS A 229 16.46 -7.08 25.48
CA LYS A 229 17.62 -7.83 24.97
C LYS A 229 17.83 -9.19 25.65
N LYS A 230 16.79 -9.72 26.25
CA LYS A 230 16.83 -11.00 26.96
C LYS A 230 15.67 -11.88 26.59
N ILE A 231 15.91 -13.18 26.55
CA ILE A 231 14.84 -14.19 26.56
C ILE A 231 14.83 -14.79 27.94
N LEU A 232 13.68 -14.66 28.61
CA LEU A 232 13.45 -15.23 29.95
C LEU A 232 12.77 -16.58 29.82
N ILE A 233 13.23 -17.58 30.56
CA ILE A 233 12.63 -18.92 30.62
C ILE A 233 11.99 -19.08 32.00
N VAL A 234 10.68 -19.11 32.04
CA VAL A 234 9.89 -19.16 33.25
C VAL A 234 9.22 -20.53 33.36
N ASN A 235 9.48 -21.28 34.44
CA ASN A 235 8.65 -22.42 34.79
C ASN A 235 7.27 -21.89 35.22
N SER A 236 6.22 -22.20 34.47
CA SER A 236 4.89 -21.63 34.67
C SER A 236 3.86 -22.65 35.15
N TYR A 237 4.20 -23.91 35.14
CA TYR A 237 3.30 -24.98 35.56
C TYR A 237 4.00 -25.99 36.46
N PRO A 238 3.37 -26.38 37.63
CA PRO A 238 2.14 -25.77 38.14
C PRO A 238 2.37 -24.35 38.63
N ALA A 239 1.30 -23.52 38.67
CA ALA A 239 1.40 -22.07 38.91
C ALA A 239 2.05 -21.74 40.28
N GLU A 240 1.89 -22.60 41.27
CA GLU A 240 2.47 -22.46 42.63
C GLU A 240 4.01 -22.56 42.62
N GLN A 241 4.57 -23.14 41.57
CA GLN A 241 6.03 -23.29 41.38
C GLN A 241 6.60 -22.31 40.38
N MET A 242 5.81 -21.28 39.99
CA MET A 242 6.24 -20.29 39.01
C MET A 242 7.52 -19.59 39.46
N LYS A 243 8.57 -19.69 38.62
CA LYS A 243 9.86 -19.03 38.85
C LYS A 243 10.64 -18.87 37.55
N LEU A 244 11.48 -17.86 37.51
CA LEU A 244 12.54 -17.74 36.49
C LEU A 244 13.53 -18.89 36.67
N VAL A 245 13.77 -19.66 35.61
CA VAL A 245 14.71 -20.81 35.65
C VAL A 245 15.97 -20.58 34.83
N GLY A 246 15.90 -19.73 33.79
CA GLY A 246 17.03 -19.38 32.95
C GLY A 246 16.80 -18.13 32.15
N GLN A 247 17.87 -17.62 31.57
CA GLN A 247 17.79 -16.49 30.63
C GLN A 247 18.88 -16.58 29.58
N ILE A 248 18.63 -15.95 28.44
CA ILE A 248 19.59 -15.71 27.36
C ILE A 248 19.75 -14.21 27.24
N ASP A 249 21.01 -13.75 27.32
CA ASP A 249 21.36 -12.34 27.19
C ASP A 249 22.00 -12.08 25.84
N PHE A 250 21.55 -11.04 25.13
CA PHE A 250 22.11 -10.60 23.87
C PHE A 250 22.93 -9.33 24.03
N ASN A 251 23.91 -9.15 23.14
CA ASN A 251 24.77 -7.96 23.11
C ASN A 251 23.92 -6.70 22.86
N GLU A 252 24.41 -5.55 23.35
CA GLU A 252 23.72 -4.27 23.20
C GLU A 252 23.50 -3.82 21.75
N SER A 253 24.34 -4.26 20.81
CA SER A 253 24.18 -3.99 19.37
C SER A 253 23.08 -4.81 18.70
N ILE A 254 22.57 -5.87 19.35
CA ILE A 254 21.59 -6.79 18.78
C ILE A 254 20.19 -6.40 19.25
N SER A 255 19.26 -6.28 18.31
CA SER A 255 17.83 -6.09 18.57
C SER A 255 17.07 -7.36 18.20
N ILE A 256 16.71 -8.18 19.20
CA ILE A 256 15.86 -9.37 18.97
C ILE A 256 14.40 -8.92 18.79
N ARG A 257 13.72 -9.51 17.80
CA ARG A 257 12.33 -9.16 17.44
C ARG A 257 11.32 -10.22 17.86
N ASN A 258 11.65 -11.49 17.66
CA ASN A 258 10.75 -12.62 17.94
C ASN A 258 11.50 -13.94 18.05
N ILE A 259 10.80 -14.99 18.51
CA ILE A 259 11.34 -16.32 18.76
C ILE A 259 10.44 -17.44 18.29
N PHE A 260 11.02 -18.60 17.96
CA PHE A 260 10.34 -19.89 17.91
C PHE A 260 10.83 -20.78 19.06
N ILE A 261 9.96 -21.72 19.45
CA ILE A 261 10.30 -22.85 20.31
C ILE A 261 9.94 -24.14 19.58
N LYS A 262 10.89 -25.03 19.44
CA LYS A 262 10.67 -26.36 18.89
C LYS A 262 11.49 -27.39 19.68
N GLY A 263 10.81 -28.30 20.38
CA GLY A 263 11.50 -29.26 21.24
C GLY A 263 12.38 -28.59 22.29
N ASN A 264 13.66 -28.91 22.27
CA ASN A 264 14.68 -28.33 23.13
C ASN A 264 15.50 -27.20 22.48
N LYS A 265 14.96 -26.54 21.47
CA LYS A 265 15.64 -25.42 20.81
C LYS A 265 14.82 -24.15 20.86
N ILE A 266 15.51 -23.03 21.07
CA ILE A 266 15.01 -21.67 20.82
C ILE A 266 15.68 -21.15 19.56
N ILE A 267 14.89 -20.62 18.62
CA ILE A 267 15.37 -19.88 17.46
C ILE A 267 14.97 -18.43 17.65
N ALA A 268 15.95 -17.52 17.75
CA ALA A 268 15.71 -16.10 17.94
C ALA A 268 16.12 -15.32 16.69
N PHE A 269 15.25 -14.39 16.27
CA PHE A 269 15.48 -13.51 15.11
C PHE A 269 15.67 -12.09 15.58
N GLY A 270 16.65 -11.42 15.00
CA GLY A 270 16.97 -10.05 15.32
C GLY A 270 17.72 -9.33 14.21
N SER A 271 18.21 -8.16 14.52
CA SER A 271 19.00 -7.34 13.62
C SER A 271 20.17 -6.70 14.35
N THR A 272 21.27 -6.50 13.63
CA THR A 272 22.36 -5.62 14.00
C THR A 272 22.50 -4.51 12.97
N TYR A 273 23.03 -3.36 13.40
CA TYR A 273 23.31 -2.22 12.54
C TYR A 273 24.82 -1.99 12.49
N ASN A 274 25.42 -2.25 11.35
CA ASN A 274 26.84 -1.99 11.11
C ASN A 274 26.98 -0.67 10.33
N TYR A 275 27.77 0.26 10.89
CA TYR A 275 28.12 1.49 10.19
C TYR A 275 29.37 1.25 9.34
N GLU A 276 29.22 1.22 8.02
CA GLU A 276 30.33 1.27 7.08
C GLU A 276 30.49 2.71 6.56
N PRO A 277 31.59 3.41 6.90
CA PRO A 277 31.84 4.74 6.39
C PRO A 277 32.09 4.68 4.88
N TYR A 278 31.40 5.52 4.12
CA TYR A 278 31.58 5.65 2.69
C TYR A 278 32.99 6.20 2.43
N SER A 279 33.91 5.38 1.93
CA SER A 279 35.19 5.87 1.41
C SER A 279 34.94 6.54 0.04
N SER A 280 34.53 7.80 0.03
CA SER A 280 34.54 8.60 -1.17
C SER A 280 36.01 8.75 -1.60
N GLY A 281 36.39 8.16 -2.72
CA GLY A 281 37.68 8.37 -3.34
C GLY A 281 37.83 9.81 -3.86
N ILE A 282 37.92 10.77 -2.95
CA ILE A 282 38.44 12.11 -3.21
C ILE A 282 39.83 12.14 -2.58
N SER A 283 40.86 12.05 -3.42
CA SER A 283 42.25 12.25 -3.06
C SER A 283 42.45 13.67 -2.50
N GLY A 284 42.96 13.77 -1.27
CA GLY A 284 43.56 14.99 -0.71
C GLY A 284 42.79 15.59 0.49
N GLY A 285 42.89 14.97 1.63
CA GLY A 285 42.54 15.53 2.92
C GLY A 285 42.86 14.53 4.03
N GLU A 286 43.78 14.88 4.94
CA GLU A 286 44.19 14.05 6.05
C GLU A 286 42.98 13.68 6.94
N ILE A 287 42.80 12.39 7.16
CA ILE A 287 41.79 11.86 8.11
C ILE A 287 42.41 11.91 9.51
N VAL A 288 41.92 12.83 10.33
CA VAL A 288 42.16 12.79 11.78
C VAL A 288 41.27 11.69 12.38
N GLN A 289 41.87 10.56 12.75
CA GLN A 289 41.23 9.52 13.54
C GLN A 289 41.10 9.98 14.99
N ASP A 290 39.92 10.43 15.37
CA ASP A 290 39.59 10.66 16.77
C ASP A 290 39.01 9.36 17.38
N LYS A 291 39.86 8.63 18.09
CA LYS A 291 39.53 7.41 18.83
C LYS A 291 38.91 7.76 20.18
N LYS A 292 37.69 8.30 20.21
CA LYS A 292 36.83 8.31 21.40
C LYS A 292 35.45 8.86 21.03
N ALA A 293 34.54 8.00 20.59
CA ALA A 293 33.11 8.31 20.69
C ALA A 293 32.43 7.24 21.53
N SER A 294 32.32 7.51 22.83
CA SER A 294 31.41 6.82 23.73
C SER A 294 29.99 7.29 23.44
N SER A 295 29.08 6.34 23.27
CA SER A 295 27.62 6.38 23.46
C SER A 295 26.89 7.71 23.28
N GLY A 296 26.02 7.78 22.25
CA GLY A 296 24.75 8.49 22.28
C GLY A 296 24.82 9.96 21.97
N MET A 297 24.88 10.29 20.70
CA MET A 297 24.17 11.40 20.03
C MET A 297 24.54 11.39 18.56
N ILE A 298 23.56 11.15 17.69
CA ILE A 298 23.71 11.32 16.25
C ILE A 298 23.79 12.83 16.02
N ALA A 299 24.98 13.35 15.74
CA ALA A 299 25.11 14.71 15.26
C ALA A 299 24.59 14.76 13.81
N PRO A 300 23.66 15.67 13.47
CA PRO A 300 23.22 15.82 12.09
C PRO A 300 24.38 16.39 11.27
N CYS A 301 24.91 15.61 10.35
CA CYS A 301 25.86 16.09 9.34
C CYS A 301 25.13 17.02 8.36
N PHE A 302 25.31 18.33 8.53
CA PHE A 302 24.95 19.32 7.52
C PHE A 302 26.17 19.59 6.63
N GLY A 303 26.25 18.93 5.45
CA GLY A 303 27.30 19.22 4.46
C GLY A 303 27.45 18.13 3.41
N ARG A 304 27.71 18.52 2.17
CA ARG A 304 28.00 17.60 1.05
C ARG A 304 29.28 16.81 1.37
N GLY A 305 29.15 15.54 1.72
CA GLY A 305 30.29 14.64 1.90
C GLY A 305 30.22 13.67 3.08
N CYS A 306 29.23 13.73 3.95
CA CYS A 306 29.06 12.76 5.04
C CYS A 306 28.01 11.73 4.65
N GLY A 307 28.35 10.72 3.90
CA GLY A 307 27.51 9.57 3.58
C GLY A 307 28.14 8.30 4.14
N GLY A 308 27.58 7.74 5.20
CA GLY A 308 27.81 6.36 5.59
C GLY A 308 26.56 5.55 5.32
N TYR A 309 26.72 4.31 4.89
CA TYR A 309 25.62 3.38 4.74
C TYR A 309 25.50 2.59 6.04
N TYR A 310 24.32 2.60 6.66
CA TYR A 310 24.00 1.69 7.75
C TYR A 310 23.53 0.37 7.11
N GLY A 311 24.41 -0.64 7.12
CA GLY A 311 24.04 -2.00 6.77
C GLY A 311 23.28 -2.62 7.93
N GLU A 312 22.01 -2.98 7.75
CA GLU A 312 21.30 -3.85 8.66
C GLU A 312 21.63 -5.30 8.30
N GLU A 313 21.94 -6.12 9.31
CA GLU A 313 22.13 -7.56 9.16
C GLU A 313 21.04 -8.29 9.94
N THR A 314 20.43 -9.26 9.31
CA THR A 314 19.48 -10.19 9.93
C THR A 314 20.27 -11.22 10.72
N GLU A 315 19.99 -11.33 12.00
CA GLU A 315 20.63 -12.26 12.93
C GLU A 315 19.68 -13.38 13.33
N ILE A 316 20.15 -14.62 13.22
CA ILE A 316 19.41 -15.82 13.63
C ILE A 316 20.28 -16.58 14.62
N TYR A 317 19.79 -16.73 15.84
CA TYR A 317 20.46 -17.43 16.91
C TYR A 317 19.72 -18.72 17.27
N ILE A 318 20.43 -19.82 17.37
CA ILE A 318 19.91 -21.10 17.81
C ILE A 318 20.52 -21.47 19.14
N TYR A 319 19.66 -21.72 20.12
CA TYR A 319 20.06 -22.15 21.45
C TYR A 319 19.51 -23.52 21.75
N ASP A 320 20.35 -24.41 22.29
CA ASP A 320 19.95 -25.63 22.98
C ASP A 320 19.48 -25.25 24.39
N ILE A 321 18.27 -25.62 24.72
CA ILE A 321 17.63 -25.42 26.01
C ILE A 321 17.26 -26.75 26.68
N SER A 322 17.96 -27.83 26.39
CA SER A 322 17.77 -29.11 27.10
C SER A 322 17.92 -28.92 28.61
N ASP A 323 18.91 -28.13 29.04
CA ASP A 323 18.96 -27.58 30.38
C ASP A 323 18.43 -26.13 30.35
N LYS A 324 17.17 -25.96 30.82
CA LYS A 324 16.50 -24.65 30.85
C LYS A 324 17.23 -23.60 31.71
N SER A 325 18.08 -24.04 32.66
CA SER A 325 18.85 -23.15 33.53
C SER A 325 20.17 -22.67 32.89
N MET A 326 20.64 -23.37 31.85
CA MET A 326 21.90 -23.08 31.17
C MET A 326 21.77 -23.18 29.64
N PRO A 327 20.99 -22.28 29.00
CA PRO A 327 20.90 -22.24 27.54
C PRO A 327 22.25 -22.11 26.86
N LYS A 328 22.50 -22.91 25.81
CA LYS A 328 23.77 -22.91 25.07
C LYS A 328 23.55 -22.49 23.64
N MET A 329 24.27 -21.48 23.17
CA MET A 329 24.25 -21.13 21.76
C MET A 329 24.89 -22.25 20.93
N VAL A 330 24.15 -22.73 19.94
CA VAL A 330 24.57 -23.81 19.03
C VAL A 330 25.04 -23.22 17.71
N LYS A 331 24.28 -22.23 17.19
CA LYS A 331 24.56 -21.64 15.89
C LYS A 331 24.16 -20.17 15.87
N ASN A 332 24.97 -19.36 15.17
CA ASN A 332 24.63 -18.00 14.75
C ASN A 332 24.72 -17.91 13.23
N ILE A 333 23.71 -17.30 12.61
CA ILE A 333 23.65 -17.01 11.18
C ILE A 333 23.40 -15.52 11.04
N SER A 334 24.28 -14.82 10.34
CA SER A 334 24.10 -13.42 9.94
C SER A 334 23.89 -13.35 8.43
N ILE A 335 22.85 -12.62 7.98
CA ILE A 335 22.55 -12.40 6.58
C ILE A 335 22.43 -10.91 6.36
N ARG A 336 23.20 -10.38 5.39
CA ARG A 336 23.11 -8.97 5.05
C ARG A 336 21.70 -8.63 4.57
N GLY A 337 21.09 -7.59 5.17
CA GLY A 337 19.75 -7.11 4.89
C GLY A 337 18.81 -7.14 6.10
N ASN A 338 17.68 -6.45 5.95
CA ASN A 338 16.68 -6.30 7.00
C ASN A 338 15.87 -7.58 7.15
N TYR A 339 15.68 -8.03 8.38
CA TYR A 339 14.77 -9.11 8.70
C TYR A 339 13.33 -8.69 8.34
N ILE A 340 12.67 -9.49 7.51
CA ILE A 340 11.27 -9.28 7.12
C ILE A 340 10.35 -10.15 7.98
N ASP A 341 10.48 -11.48 7.87
CA ASP A 341 9.63 -12.43 8.59
C ASP A 341 10.24 -13.83 8.58
N ALA A 342 9.67 -14.74 9.39
CA ALA A 342 10.02 -16.15 9.39
C ALA A 342 8.80 -17.03 9.60
N ARG A 343 8.87 -18.30 9.18
CA ARG A 343 7.86 -19.33 9.44
C ARG A 343 8.55 -20.64 9.79
N LEU A 344 7.88 -21.41 10.64
CA LEU A 344 8.31 -22.77 10.99
C LEU A 344 7.25 -23.75 10.46
N VAL A 345 7.68 -24.62 9.55
CA VAL A 345 6.84 -25.67 8.96
C VAL A 345 7.53 -27.01 9.17
N GLY A 346 6.88 -27.91 9.90
CA GLY A 346 7.50 -29.17 10.31
C GLY A 346 8.79 -28.92 11.10
N GLU A 347 9.91 -29.43 10.59
CA GLU A 347 11.25 -29.27 11.17
C GLU A 347 12.08 -28.16 10.49
N PHE A 348 11.46 -27.36 9.60
CA PHE A 348 12.18 -26.35 8.85
C PHE A 348 11.74 -24.94 9.20
N VAL A 349 12.71 -24.09 9.45
CA VAL A 349 12.52 -22.63 9.56
C VAL A 349 12.84 -22.01 8.22
N TYR A 350 11.90 -21.19 7.73
CA TYR A 350 12.07 -20.34 6.55
C TYR A 350 12.14 -18.90 7.00
N ALA A 351 13.29 -18.25 6.78
CA ALA A 351 13.49 -16.85 7.14
C ALA A 351 13.69 -15.99 5.88
N VAL A 352 13.04 -14.84 5.84
CA VAL A 352 13.11 -13.89 4.73
C VAL A 352 13.81 -12.63 5.19
N SER A 353 14.82 -12.22 4.44
CA SER A 353 15.47 -10.90 4.62
C SER A 353 15.57 -10.14 3.30
N SER A 354 15.70 -8.82 3.38
CA SER A 354 15.76 -7.94 2.22
C SER A 354 16.91 -6.97 2.32
N GLN A 355 17.80 -6.96 1.32
CA GLN A 355 18.97 -6.10 1.23
C GLN A 355 18.84 -5.15 0.05
N TYR A 356 18.97 -3.85 0.29
CA TYR A 356 18.98 -2.85 -0.77
C TYR A 356 20.24 -2.98 -1.66
N THR A 357 20.10 -2.67 -2.95
CA THR A 357 21.17 -2.77 -3.95
C THR A 357 21.94 -1.46 -4.15
N TYR A 358 21.88 -0.52 -3.19
CA TYR A 358 22.61 0.76 -3.27
C TYR A 358 24.04 0.63 -2.79
N GLY A 359 24.98 1.24 -3.52
CA GLY A 359 26.39 1.32 -3.15
C GLY A 359 27.32 0.73 -4.20
N LYS A 360 28.64 0.85 -3.97
CA LYS A 360 29.66 0.17 -4.75
C LYS A 360 29.77 -1.28 -4.24
N GLU A 361 29.68 -2.24 -5.14
CA GLU A 361 29.90 -3.67 -4.84
C GLU A 361 28.97 -4.26 -3.77
N VAL A 362 27.64 -4.13 -4.00
CA VAL A 362 26.65 -4.73 -3.12
C VAL A 362 26.36 -6.17 -3.58
N TYR A 363 26.85 -7.13 -2.79
CA TYR A 363 26.56 -8.57 -2.98
C TYR A 363 25.78 -9.13 -1.81
N PRO A 364 24.93 -10.14 -2.05
CA PRO A 364 24.31 -10.87 -0.94
C PRO A 364 25.42 -11.63 -0.19
N MET A 365 25.43 -11.52 1.13
CA MET A 365 26.42 -12.15 2.01
C MET A 365 25.74 -12.86 3.17
N MET A 366 26.30 -13.99 3.55
CA MET A 366 25.88 -14.76 4.71
C MET A 366 27.13 -15.15 5.53
N GLU A 367 26.98 -15.20 6.84
CA GLU A 367 28.00 -15.66 7.77
C GLU A 367 27.39 -16.72 8.71
N VAL A 368 28.10 -17.80 8.98
CA VAL A 368 27.67 -18.87 9.89
C VAL A 368 28.77 -19.08 10.93
N ASN A 369 28.45 -18.86 12.20
CA ASN A 369 29.39 -18.97 13.32
C ASN A 369 30.68 -18.14 13.11
N GLY A 370 30.54 -16.92 12.57
CA GLY A 370 31.66 -16.01 12.29
C GLY A 370 32.46 -16.35 11.02
N ILE A 371 32.03 -17.34 10.24
CA ILE A 371 32.66 -17.74 8.99
C ILE A 371 31.82 -17.27 7.82
N LYS A 372 32.37 -16.39 6.98
CA LYS A 372 31.73 -15.91 5.76
C LYS A 372 31.52 -17.07 4.78
N LYS A 373 30.30 -17.19 4.30
CA LYS A 373 29.91 -18.10 3.23
C LYS A 373 29.55 -17.29 1.99
N GLU A 374 30.23 -17.57 0.89
CA GLU A 374 29.88 -16.99 -0.39
C GLU A 374 28.55 -17.60 -0.87
N ILE A 375 27.66 -16.71 -1.33
CA ILE A 375 26.45 -17.12 -2.03
C ILE A 375 26.85 -17.25 -3.50
N LEU A 376 26.74 -18.43 -4.05
CA LEU A 376 27.12 -18.69 -5.44
C LEU A 376 26.24 -17.88 -6.38
N ILE A 377 26.83 -17.28 -7.42
CA ILE A 377 26.08 -16.46 -8.38
C ILE A 377 24.94 -17.25 -9.04
N GLY A 378 25.09 -18.56 -9.22
CA GLY A 378 24.06 -19.45 -9.70
C GLY A 378 22.88 -19.67 -8.72
N ASP A 379 22.99 -19.19 -7.47
CA ASP A 379 21.89 -19.17 -6.50
C ASP A 379 21.21 -17.79 -6.42
N VAL A 380 21.63 -16.83 -7.27
CA VAL A 380 21.03 -15.51 -7.40
C VAL A 380 20.15 -15.48 -8.65
N TYR A 381 18.87 -15.39 -8.42
CA TYR A 381 17.84 -15.33 -9.45
C TYR A 381 17.34 -13.90 -9.61
N TYR A 382 16.95 -13.51 -10.82
CA TYR A 382 16.35 -12.20 -11.05
C TYR A 382 15.14 -12.28 -11.95
N TYR A 383 14.21 -11.39 -11.69
CA TYR A 383 13.05 -11.17 -12.52
C TYR A 383 13.22 -9.81 -13.22
N ASP A 384 13.37 -9.85 -14.53
CA ASP A 384 13.62 -8.66 -15.34
C ASP A 384 12.32 -7.88 -15.56
N ILE A 385 11.91 -7.17 -14.52
CA ILE A 385 10.80 -6.23 -14.59
C ILE A 385 11.30 -4.80 -14.74
N ASP A 386 10.42 -3.97 -15.25
CA ASP A 386 10.63 -2.54 -15.26
C ASP A 386 10.42 -1.99 -13.83
N ASN A 387 11.46 -2.03 -13.01
CA ASN A 387 11.46 -1.53 -11.65
C ASN A 387 12.76 -0.76 -11.39
N GLU A 388 12.64 0.35 -10.66
CA GLU A 388 13.78 1.21 -10.34
C GLU A 388 14.48 0.83 -9.03
N ARG A 389 13.79 0.07 -8.18
CA ARG A 389 14.29 -0.29 -6.85
C ARG A 389 14.35 -1.79 -6.67
N PHE A 390 15.44 -2.37 -7.09
CA PHE A 390 15.72 -3.76 -6.82
C PHE A 390 16.27 -3.96 -5.41
N VAL A 391 15.90 -5.08 -4.83
CA VAL A 391 16.45 -5.59 -3.57
C VAL A 391 16.85 -7.04 -3.73
N PHE A 392 17.86 -7.48 -3.00
CA PHE A 392 18.11 -8.90 -2.81
C PHE A 392 17.20 -9.40 -1.69
N THR A 393 16.26 -10.25 -2.05
CA THR A 393 15.42 -10.98 -1.10
C THR A 393 16.04 -12.34 -0.87
N ASN A 394 16.58 -12.56 0.33
CA ASN A 394 17.12 -13.84 0.75
C ASN A 394 16.00 -14.67 1.37
N ILE A 395 15.91 -15.94 0.98
CA ILE A 395 15.08 -16.93 1.65
C ILE A 395 16.04 -18.02 2.15
N LEU A 396 16.19 -18.06 3.46
CA LEU A 396 16.97 -19.08 4.14
C LEU A 396 16.01 -20.18 4.60
N SER A 397 16.32 -21.42 4.28
CA SER A 397 15.74 -22.61 4.89
C SER A 397 16.74 -23.27 5.81
N MET A 398 16.29 -23.66 6.98
CA MET A 398 17.12 -24.34 7.97
C MET A 398 16.36 -25.48 8.62
N ASN A 399 16.92 -26.67 8.57
CA ASN A 399 16.44 -27.80 9.35
C ASN A 399 16.84 -27.63 10.81
N ILE A 400 15.90 -27.69 11.74
CA ILE A 400 16.16 -27.46 13.18
C ILE A 400 16.93 -28.64 13.79
N GLU A 401 16.70 -29.87 13.33
CA GLU A 401 17.32 -31.07 13.91
C GLU A 401 18.81 -31.18 13.54
N ASN A 402 19.12 -31.22 12.25
CA ASN A 402 20.48 -31.41 11.74
C ASN A 402 21.22 -30.10 11.42
N GLU A 403 20.52 -28.98 11.52
CA GLU A 403 21.04 -27.62 11.30
C GLU A 403 21.60 -27.37 9.89
N GLU A 404 21.17 -28.15 8.90
CA GLU A 404 21.48 -27.89 7.50
C GLU A 404 20.78 -26.62 7.01
N ILE A 405 21.51 -25.82 6.21
CA ILE A 405 21.06 -24.53 5.73
C ILE A 405 21.11 -24.52 4.21
N GLN A 406 20.00 -24.05 3.60
CA GLN A 406 19.96 -23.65 2.22
C GLN A 406 19.59 -22.16 2.13
N ASN A 407 20.15 -21.45 1.17
CA ASN A 407 19.81 -20.06 0.93
C ASN A 407 19.62 -19.83 -0.57
N LYS A 408 18.54 -19.15 -0.93
CA LYS A 408 18.25 -18.68 -2.29
C LYS A 408 18.08 -17.19 -2.26
N VAL A 409 18.59 -16.51 -3.27
CA VAL A 409 18.53 -15.06 -3.39
C VAL A 409 17.74 -14.69 -4.63
N TYR A 410 16.76 -13.82 -4.45
CA TYR A 410 15.92 -13.30 -5.53
C TYR A 410 16.10 -11.79 -5.64
N LEU A 411 16.54 -11.33 -6.80
CA LEU A 411 16.58 -9.90 -7.11
C LEU A 411 15.21 -9.49 -7.64
N THR A 412 14.43 -8.86 -6.77
CA THR A 412 13.03 -8.48 -7.01
C THR A 412 12.82 -7.00 -6.70
N GLY A 413 11.58 -6.51 -6.85
CA GLY A 413 11.18 -5.24 -6.25
C GLY A 413 11.26 -5.29 -4.72
N ALA A 414 11.20 -4.12 -4.06
CA ALA A 414 11.25 -4.05 -2.61
C ALA A 414 10.17 -4.93 -1.98
N THR A 415 10.58 -5.97 -1.24
CA THR A 415 9.68 -6.93 -0.61
C THR A 415 8.85 -6.22 0.46
N GLY A 416 7.53 -6.26 0.29
CA GLY A 416 6.56 -5.65 1.19
C GLY A 416 6.06 -6.62 2.25
N THR A 417 5.21 -7.56 1.87
CA THR A 417 4.55 -8.52 2.78
C THR A 417 4.88 -9.95 2.38
N VAL A 418 5.05 -10.79 3.38
CA VAL A 418 5.26 -12.23 3.23
C VAL A 418 4.02 -12.97 3.73
N TYR A 419 3.54 -13.93 2.95
CA TYR A 419 2.53 -14.90 3.37
C TYR A 419 3.08 -16.31 3.11
N VAL A 420 2.84 -17.24 4.01
CA VAL A 420 3.29 -18.63 3.86
C VAL A 420 2.11 -19.57 4.07
N SER A 421 1.89 -20.43 3.11
CA SER A 421 0.97 -21.57 3.20
C SER A 421 1.75 -22.85 3.59
N GLU A 422 1.09 -23.98 3.55
CA GLU A 422 1.73 -25.27 3.87
C GLU A 422 2.87 -25.66 2.91
N GLU A 423 2.82 -25.18 1.65
CA GLU A 423 3.76 -25.56 0.58
C GLU A 423 4.43 -24.38 -0.14
N ASN A 424 4.01 -23.14 0.15
CA ASN A 424 4.45 -21.99 -0.63
C ASN A 424 4.73 -20.77 0.23
N ILE A 425 5.78 -20.04 -0.14
CA ILE A 425 6.06 -18.69 0.31
C ILE A 425 5.61 -17.72 -0.77
N TYR A 426 4.80 -16.75 -0.43
CA TYR A 426 4.36 -15.66 -1.29
C TYR A 426 5.03 -14.36 -0.85
N LEU A 427 5.85 -13.81 -1.74
CA LEU A 427 6.50 -12.52 -1.54
C LEU A 427 5.78 -11.48 -2.37
N THR A 428 5.33 -10.41 -1.74
CA THR A 428 4.74 -9.29 -2.48
C THR A 428 5.72 -8.13 -2.60
N SER A 429 5.69 -7.45 -3.73
CA SER A 429 6.38 -6.20 -3.94
C SER A 429 5.50 -5.21 -4.69
N GLU A 430 5.65 -3.92 -4.41
CA GLU A 430 5.01 -2.90 -5.22
C GLU A 430 5.75 -2.80 -6.55
N LYS A 431 4.98 -2.80 -7.62
CA LYS A 431 5.51 -2.52 -8.95
C LYS A 431 5.55 -1.01 -9.15
N ARG A 432 6.62 -0.51 -9.76
CA ARG A 432 6.80 0.92 -10.01
C ARG A 432 7.20 1.15 -11.47
N ILE A 433 6.56 2.11 -12.19
CA ILE A 433 6.96 2.45 -13.57
C ILE A 433 8.36 3.05 -13.58
N SER A 434 9.17 2.64 -14.57
CA SER A 434 10.35 3.41 -14.91
C SER A 434 9.95 4.74 -15.55
N TYR A 435 10.74 5.77 -15.26
CA TYR A 435 10.52 7.10 -15.86
C TYR A 435 10.67 7.08 -17.37
N GLY A 436 11.54 6.23 -17.93
CA GLY A 436 11.66 6.07 -19.39
C GLY A 436 10.35 5.59 -20.00
N ASN A 437 9.70 4.62 -19.39
CA ASN A 437 8.40 4.13 -19.86
C ASN A 437 7.30 5.21 -19.73
N TYR A 438 7.31 6.01 -18.66
CA TYR A 438 6.42 7.17 -18.53
C TYR A 438 6.61 8.16 -19.69
N TYR A 439 7.85 8.52 -20.02
CA TYR A 439 8.15 9.49 -21.08
C TYR A 439 7.69 8.97 -22.45
N ASN A 440 8.03 7.73 -22.77
CA ASN A 440 7.67 7.10 -24.04
C ASN A 440 6.14 6.98 -24.18
N ARG A 441 5.45 6.51 -23.14
CA ARG A 441 3.98 6.43 -23.12
C ARG A 441 3.31 7.80 -23.27
N THR A 442 3.81 8.83 -22.61
CA THR A 442 3.29 10.19 -22.75
C THR A 442 3.37 10.65 -24.20
N ILE A 443 4.48 10.37 -24.86
CA ILE A 443 4.65 10.74 -26.26
C ILE A 443 3.71 9.92 -27.15
N GLU A 444 3.64 8.62 -26.95
CA GLU A 444 2.86 7.69 -27.80
C GLU A 444 1.34 7.83 -27.59
N GLU A 445 0.88 7.92 -26.34
CA GLU A 445 -0.55 7.88 -26.02
C GLU A 445 -1.19 9.28 -25.98
N VAL A 446 -0.42 10.35 -25.73
CA VAL A 446 -0.96 11.72 -25.61
C VAL A 446 -0.52 12.61 -26.76
N ILE A 447 0.78 12.69 -27.02
CA ILE A 447 1.33 13.69 -27.94
C ILE A 447 1.13 13.29 -29.40
N LEU A 448 1.60 12.11 -29.79
CA LEU A 448 1.51 11.67 -31.18
C LEU A 448 0.07 11.63 -31.71
N PRO A 449 -0.98 11.20 -30.97
CA PRO A 449 -2.34 11.21 -31.49
C PRO A 449 -2.89 12.60 -31.83
N LEU A 450 -2.37 13.65 -31.18
CA LEU A 450 -2.82 15.04 -31.37
C LEU A 450 -2.18 15.76 -32.57
N LEU A 451 -1.03 15.26 -33.02
CA LEU A 451 -0.23 15.93 -34.05
C LEU A 451 -0.65 15.50 -35.46
N PRO A 452 -0.62 16.41 -36.45
CA PRO A 452 -0.73 16.08 -37.88
C PRO A 452 0.41 15.16 -38.32
N LEU A 453 0.24 14.47 -39.44
CA LEU A 453 1.21 13.49 -39.94
C LEU A 453 2.62 14.09 -40.16
N GLU A 454 2.69 15.28 -40.69
CA GLU A 454 3.97 16.00 -40.92
C GLU A 454 4.71 16.30 -39.62
N GLU A 455 3.98 16.69 -38.56
CA GLU A 455 4.55 16.98 -37.25
C GLU A 455 4.96 15.69 -36.49
N LYS A 456 4.19 14.59 -36.70
CA LYS A 456 4.57 13.25 -36.18
C LYS A 456 5.92 12.79 -36.70
N GLU A 457 6.22 13.05 -37.97
CA GLU A 457 7.53 12.69 -38.56
C GLU A 457 8.69 13.43 -37.88
N LYS A 458 8.48 14.68 -37.46
CA LYS A 458 9.49 15.45 -36.72
C LYS A 458 9.73 14.85 -35.34
N VAL A 459 8.65 14.51 -34.61
CA VAL A 459 8.76 13.84 -33.32
C VAL A 459 9.43 12.47 -33.46
N ASN A 460 9.07 11.67 -34.45
CA ASN A 460 9.70 10.38 -34.67
C ASN A 460 11.22 10.48 -34.93
N LYS A 461 11.71 11.55 -35.59
CA LYS A 461 13.14 11.79 -35.73
C LYS A 461 13.83 12.04 -34.39
N ILE A 462 13.15 12.69 -33.44
CA ILE A 462 13.69 12.87 -32.10
C ILE A 462 13.75 11.51 -31.38
N LEU A 463 12.71 10.67 -31.50
CA LEU A 463 12.63 9.38 -30.84
C LEU A 463 13.71 8.37 -31.28
N ILE A 464 14.10 8.39 -32.54
CA ILE A 464 15.16 7.50 -33.06
C ILE A 464 16.59 8.02 -32.80
N SER A 465 16.74 9.21 -32.22
CA SER A 465 18.06 9.78 -31.89
C SER A 465 18.73 8.99 -30.74
N ASP A 466 20.06 9.05 -30.68
CA ASP A 466 20.88 8.37 -29.68
C ASP A 466 20.95 9.18 -28.34
N LYS A 467 19.81 9.73 -27.91
CA LYS A 467 19.67 10.52 -26.68
C LYS A 467 18.97 9.69 -25.62
N THR A 468 19.14 10.09 -24.35
CA THR A 468 18.37 9.49 -23.23
C THR A 468 16.88 9.78 -23.38
N ASP A 469 16.02 8.90 -22.84
CA ASP A 469 14.55 9.05 -22.90
C ASP A 469 14.09 10.40 -22.33
N TYR A 470 14.71 10.85 -21.24
CA TYR A 470 14.46 12.17 -20.66
C TYR A 470 14.79 13.31 -21.65
N SER A 471 15.92 13.23 -22.34
CA SER A 471 16.34 14.24 -23.31
C SER A 471 15.40 14.29 -24.50
N LYS A 472 15.01 13.11 -25.02
CA LYS A 472 13.99 12.96 -26.08
C LYS A 472 12.65 13.56 -25.65
N PHE A 473 12.18 13.24 -24.46
CA PHE A 473 10.94 13.75 -23.92
C PHE A 473 10.92 15.28 -23.82
N ASN A 474 11.98 15.90 -23.29
CA ASN A 474 12.08 17.35 -23.21
C ASN A 474 12.09 18.02 -24.59
N GLU A 475 12.79 17.41 -25.54
CA GLU A 475 12.83 17.94 -26.92
C GLU A 475 11.46 17.85 -27.61
N VAL A 476 10.73 16.74 -27.40
CA VAL A 476 9.35 16.59 -27.87
C VAL A 476 8.41 17.60 -27.18
N MET A 477 8.56 17.82 -25.88
CA MET A 477 7.73 18.80 -25.16
C MET A 477 7.98 20.23 -25.63
N ASN A 478 9.25 20.60 -25.86
CA ASN A 478 9.58 21.90 -26.43
C ASN A 478 8.98 22.07 -27.84
N PHE A 479 9.09 21.02 -28.66
CA PHE A 479 8.46 20.98 -29.99
C PHE A 479 6.93 21.17 -29.91
N VAL A 480 6.24 20.50 -29.00
CA VAL A 480 4.77 20.64 -28.81
C VAL A 480 4.40 22.07 -28.40
N ILE A 481 5.20 22.70 -27.53
CA ILE A 481 5.01 24.11 -27.12
C ILE A 481 5.15 25.05 -28.32
N GLU A 482 6.20 24.87 -29.13
CA GLU A 482 6.44 25.66 -30.35
C GLU A 482 5.33 25.46 -31.38
N TYR A 483 4.89 24.21 -31.57
CA TYR A 483 3.78 23.87 -32.45
C TYR A 483 2.49 24.55 -32.01
N SER A 484 2.11 24.44 -30.71
CA SER A 484 0.93 25.14 -30.16
C SER A 484 1.06 26.67 -30.37
N ALA A 485 2.23 27.25 -30.17
CA ALA A 485 2.45 28.68 -30.38
C ALA A 485 2.32 29.11 -31.85
N SER A 486 2.57 28.19 -32.80
CA SER A 486 2.43 28.46 -34.27
C SER A 486 0.96 28.47 -34.72
N LEU A 487 0.05 27.82 -33.98
CA LEU A 487 -1.38 27.78 -34.27
C LEU A 487 -2.06 29.12 -33.98
N LYS A 488 -3.09 29.45 -34.73
CA LYS A 488 -3.81 30.75 -34.61
C LYS A 488 -5.26 30.57 -34.26
N GLY A 489 -5.82 31.54 -33.53
CA GLY A 489 -7.27 31.63 -33.27
C GLY A 489 -7.83 30.38 -32.58
N ASP A 490 -8.93 29.87 -33.14
CA ASP A 490 -9.65 28.73 -32.55
C ASP A 490 -8.83 27.43 -32.59
N ASP A 491 -7.97 27.22 -33.62
CA ASP A 491 -7.15 26.02 -33.74
C ASP A 491 -6.20 25.85 -32.55
N LYS A 492 -5.60 26.94 -32.10
CA LYS A 492 -4.73 26.93 -30.90
C LYS A 492 -5.54 26.55 -29.66
N SER A 493 -6.71 27.17 -29.48
CA SER A 493 -7.56 26.90 -28.31
C SER A 493 -8.05 25.46 -28.29
N VAL A 494 -8.45 24.92 -29.44
CA VAL A 494 -8.87 23.52 -29.58
C VAL A 494 -7.74 22.55 -29.28
N PHE A 495 -6.53 22.81 -29.83
CA PHE A 495 -5.37 21.98 -29.58
C PHE A 495 -4.99 21.97 -28.09
N ASP A 496 -4.87 23.15 -27.46
CA ASP A 496 -4.49 23.27 -26.04
C ASP A 496 -5.50 22.61 -25.10
N GLN A 497 -6.82 22.75 -25.38
CA GLN A 497 -7.86 22.09 -24.58
C GLN A 497 -7.83 20.56 -24.73
N ARG A 498 -7.61 20.09 -25.94
CA ARG A 498 -7.52 18.65 -26.21
C ARG A 498 -6.29 18.05 -25.57
N LEU A 499 -5.15 18.70 -25.70
CA LEU A 499 -3.89 18.30 -25.09
C LEU A 499 -4.04 18.22 -23.56
N GLN A 500 -4.63 19.24 -22.92
CA GLN A 500 -4.90 19.21 -21.49
C GLN A 500 -5.80 18.04 -21.09
N LYS A 501 -6.90 17.83 -21.81
CA LYS A 501 -7.85 16.76 -21.53
C LYS A 501 -7.21 15.38 -21.66
N ASP A 502 -6.42 15.17 -22.74
CA ASP A 502 -5.80 13.88 -23.00
C ASP A 502 -4.68 13.60 -21.96
N PHE A 503 -3.96 14.64 -21.49
CA PHE A 503 -3.06 14.50 -20.34
C PHE A 503 -3.80 14.13 -19.04
N GLU A 504 -4.94 14.75 -18.75
CA GLU A 504 -5.74 14.42 -17.55
C GLU A 504 -6.22 12.96 -17.60
N LEU A 505 -6.73 12.50 -18.76
CA LEU A 505 -7.16 11.12 -18.95
C LEU A 505 -5.99 10.14 -18.85
N PHE A 506 -4.84 10.48 -19.43
CA PHE A 506 -3.64 9.69 -19.36
C PHE A 506 -3.14 9.58 -17.90
N ALA A 507 -3.13 10.70 -17.15
CA ALA A 507 -2.74 10.69 -15.75
C ALA A 507 -3.64 9.78 -14.91
N MET A 508 -4.97 9.81 -15.12
CA MET A 508 -5.91 8.90 -14.44
C MET A 508 -5.65 7.44 -14.82
N LYS A 509 -5.40 7.15 -16.10
CA LYS A 509 -5.05 5.81 -16.58
C LYS A 509 -3.73 5.36 -15.96
N LEU A 510 -2.73 6.25 -15.95
CA LEU A 510 -1.42 5.97 -15.39
C LEU A 510 -1.52 5.64 -13.90
N VAL A 511 -2.30 6.38 -13.11
CA VAL A 511 -2.58 6.08 -11.70
C VAL A 511 -3.18 4.69 -11.56
N LYS A 512 -4.19 4.36 -12.36
CA LYS A 512 -4.84 3.04 -12.32
C LYS A 512 -3.90 1.92 -12.73
N ASP A 513 -3.08 2.13 -13.78
CA ASP A 513 -2.11 1.15 -14.26
C ASP A 513 -0.91 1.03 -13.30
N SER A 514 -0.75 1.95 -12.39
CA SER A 514 0.45 2.23 -11.62
C SER A 514 0.47 1.61 -10.24
N GLU A 515 -0.67 1.26 -9.69
CA GLU A 515 -0.78 0.66 -8.37
C GLU A 515 -0.99 -0.84 -8.50
N LYS A 516 0.11 -1.59 -8.64
CA LYS A 516 0.05 -3.05 -8.68
C LYS A 516 0.94 -3.69 -7.64
N THR A 517 0.50 -4.82 -7.17
CA THR A 517 1.29 -5.75 -6.38
C THR A 517 1.76 -6.87 -7.28
N VAL A 518 3.07 -7.08 -7.34
CA VAL A 518 3.71 -8.28 -7.92
C VAL A 518 3.81 -9.33 -6.83
N ILE A 519 3.44 -10.56 -7.13
CA ILE A 519 3.38 -11.66 -6.19
C ILE A 519 4.25 -12.79 -6.73
N HIS A 520 5.36 -13.09 -6.04
CA HIS A 520 6.23 -14.22 -6.36
C HIS A 520 5.81 -15.43 -5.54
N LYS A 521 5.47 -16.53 -6.20
CA LYS A 521 5.18 -17.82 -5.58
C LYS A 521 6.42 -18.69 -5.58
N ILE A 522 6.87 -19.09 -4.41
CA ILE A 522 8.07 -19.86 -4.17
C ILE A 522 7.67 -21.11 -3.38
N GLY A 523 7.82 -22.27 -3.99
CA GLY A 523 7.52 -23.54 -3.33
C GLY A 523 8.65 -23.95 -2.41
N PHE A 524 8.28 -24.73 -1.39
CA PHE A 524 9.26 -25.43 -0.55
C PHE A 524 8.79 -26.85 -0.26
N ASP A 525 9.75 -27.73 -0.10
CA ASP A 525 9.53 -29.14 0.27
C ASP A 525 10.78 -29.66 0.97
N GLU A 526 10.64 -30.17 2.20
CA GLU A 526 11.74 -30.66 3.04
C GLU A 526 12.99 -29.74 3.03
N GLY A 527 12.74 -28.45 3.15
CA GLY A 527 13.80 -27.41 3.16
C GLY A 527 14.31 -27.00 1.79
N LYS A 528 14.00 -27.70 0.72
CA LYS A 528 14.34 -27.29 -0.65
C LYS A 528 13.44 -26.15 -1.09
N ILE A 529 14.05 -25.07 -1.60
CA ILE A 529 13.37 -23.87 -2.07
C ILE A 529 13.39 -23.84 -3.58
N GLU A 530 12.22 -23.64 -4.22
CA GLU A 530 12.06 -23.61 -5.67
C GLU A 530 11.10 -22.53 -6.12
N TYR A 531 11.53 -21.70 -7.07
CA TYR A 531 10.65 -20.70 -7.66
C TYR A 531 9.59 -21.35 -8.53
N ARG A 532 8.30 -20.98 -8.35
CA ARG A 532 7.18 -21.57 -9.07
C ARG A 532 6.59 -20.67 -10.13
N SER A 533 6.16 -19.45 -9.74
CA SER A 533 5.47 -18.55 -10.66
C SER A 533 5.40 -17.12 -10.13
N VAL A 534 4.95 -16.19 -10.98
CA VAL A 534 4.72 -14.79 -10.63
C VAL A 534 3.39 -14.33 -11.17
N GLY A 535 2.71 -13.45 -10.43
CA GLY A 535 1.47 -12.81 -10.85
C GLY A 535 1.44 -11.33 -10.48
N GLU A 536 0.47 -10.63 -11.03
CA GLU A 536 0.22 -9.21 -10.73
C GLU A 536 -1.26 -8.97 -10.48
N VAL A 537 -1.56 -8.13 -9.50
CA VAL A 537 -2.92 -7.62 -9.24
C VAL A 537 -2.90 -6.12 -9.02
N ASN A 538 -4.02 -5.45 -9.29
CA ASN A 538 -4.15 -4.02 -9.03
C ASN A 538 -4.21 -3.74 -7.52
N GLY A 539 -3.59 -2.65 -7.08
CA GLY A 539 -3.62 -2.15 -5.72
C GLY A 539 -2.51 -2.68 -4.82
N ARG A 540 -2.47 -2.13 -3.61
CA ARG A 540 -1.48 -2.42 -2.56
C ARG A 540 -2.09 -3.35 -1.53
N VAL A 541 -1.32 -4.31 -1.08
CA VAL A 541 -1.66 -5.24 0.01
C VAL A 541 -1.49 -4.52 1.36
N LEU A 542 -2.43 -4.74 2.30
CA LEU A 542 -2.32 -4.17 3.64
C LEU A 542 -1.31 -4.93 4.51
N ASN A 543 -1.47 -6.25 4.62
CA ASN A 543 -0.64 -7.14 5.44
C ASN A 543 -0.88 -8.61 5.03
N GLN A 544 -0.24 -9.55 5.74
CA GLN A 544 -0.35 -10.99 5.47
C GLN A 544 -1.80 -11.54 5.50
N PHE A 545 -2.66 -10.99 6.37
CA PHE A 545 -4.06 -11.42 6.47
C PHE A 545 -4.92 -11.05 5.25
N SER A 546 -4.40 -10.17 4.40
CA SER A 546 -5.01 -9.84 3.10
C SER A 546 -4.69 -10.88 2.03
N MET A 547 -3.97 -11.94 2.37
CA MET A 547 -3.57 -13.02 1.48
C MET A 547 -3.94 -14.37 2.08
N ASP A 548 -4.21 -15.34 1.21
CA ASP A 548 -4.55 -16.70 1.58
C ASP A 548 -4.35 -17.66 0.41
N GLU A 549 -4.03 -18.91 0.69
CA GLU A 549 -4.05 -20.01 -0.28
C GLU A 549 -5.08 -21.06 0.16
N PHE A 550 -6.04 -21.36 -0.73
CA PHE A 550 -7.08 -22.33 -0.44
C PHE A 550 -7.42 -23.13 -1.69
N ASN A 551 -7.40 -24.47 -1.56
CA ASN A 551 -7.66 -25.40 -2.66
C ASN A 551 -6.78 -25.14 -3.90
N GLY A 552 -5.48 -24.87 -3.69
CA GLY A 552 -4.50 -24.59 -4.75
C GLY A 552 -4.67 -23.23 -5.45
N LYS A 553 -5.55 -22.35 -4.96
CA LYS A 553 -5.77 -21.01 -5.48
C LYS A 553 -5.30 -19.98 -4.49
N PHE A 554 -4.61 -18.95 -4.99
CA PHE A 554 -4.18 -17.83 -4.18
C PHE A 554 -5.25 -16.72 -4.21
N ARG A 555 -5.56 -16.15 -3.06
CA ARG A 555 -6.57 -15.10 -2.86
C ARG A 555 -5.92 -13.89 -2.21
N ILE A 556 -6.23 -12.70 -2.72
CA ILE A 556 -5.59 -11.47 -2.24
C ILE A 556 -6.56 -10.29 -2.29
N ALA A 557 -6.56 -9.49 -1.23
CA ALA A 557 -7.31 -8.24 -1.16
C ALA A 557 -6.38 -7.04 -1.16
N THR A 558 -6.71 -6.02 -1.96
CA THR A 558 -5.87 -4.86 -2.21
C THR A 558 -6.66 -3.56 -2.23
N THR A 559 -5.97 -2.43 -2.08
CA THR A 559 -6.54 -1.08 -2.21
C THR A 559 -5.76 -0.28 -3.25
N THR A 560 -6.47 0.38 -4.19
CA THR A 560 -5.93 1.39 -5.11
C THR A 560 -6.35 2.79 -4.67
N GLY A 561 -5.63 3.81 -5.13
CA GLY A 561 -5.94 5.21 -4.85
C GLY A 561 -5.68 5.63 -3.41
N GLU A 562 -6.09 6.85 -3.09
CA GLU A 562 -5.82 7.48 -1.81
C GLU A 562 -7.10 8.03 -1.16
N ILE A 563 -7.25 7.78 0.15
CA ILE A 563 -8.45 8.17 0.92
C ILE A 563 -8.65 9.69 0.91
N TRP A 564 -7.56 10.46 1.04
CA TRP A 564 -7.65 11.93 1.11
C TRP A 564 -8.11 12.56 -0.20
N ASN A 565 -7.89 11.90 -1.34
CA ASN A 565 -8.41 12.30 -2.64
C ASN A 565 -9.84 11.78 -2.88
N GLY A 566 -10.36 10.89 -2.03
CA GLY A 566 -11.68 10.27 -2.16
C GLY A 566 -11.82 9.33 -3.36
N ASN A 567 -10.71 8.87 -3.94
CA ASN A 567 -10.67 8.02 -5.13
C ASN A 567 -10.16 6.61 -4.85
N SER A 568 -9.94 6.26 -3.57
CA SER A 568 -9.54 4.90 -3.20
C SER A 568 -10.64 3.88 -3.51
N LEU A 569 -10.23 2.70 -3.95
CA LEU A 569 -11.09 1.56 -4.27
C LEU A 569 -10.46 0.28 -3.73
N ASN A 570 -11.27 -0.69 -3.40
CA ASN A 570 -10.81 -1.95 -2.83
C ASN A 570 -11.18 -3.11 -3.74
N HIS A 571 -10.31 -4.10 -3.79
CA HIS A 571 -10.42 -5.22 -4.70
C HIS A 571 -10.09 -6.53 -3.99
N LEU A 572 -10.66 -7.62 -4.50
CA LEU A 572 -10.29 -8.98 -4.14
C LEU A 572 -10.07 -9.77 -5.43
N PHE A 573 -8.94 -10.46 -5.52
CA PHE A 573 -8.58 -11.29 -6.67
C PHE A 573 -8.41 -12.74 -6.25
N VAL A 574 -8.74 -13.64 -7.16
CA VAL A 574 -8.44 -15.07 -7.07
C VAL A 574 -7.53 -15.45 -8.21
N LEU A 575 -6.38 -16.04 -7.90
CA LEU A 575 -5.37 -16.45 -8.87
C LEU A 575 -5.24 -17.99 -8.86
N ASN A 576 -4.97 -18.55 -10.03
CA ASN A 576 -4.71 -19.99 -10.16
C ASN A 576 -3.28 -20.34 -9.70
N GLU A 577 -2.89 -21.60 -9.79
CA GLU A 577 -1.56 -22.10 -9.43
C GLU A 577 -0.40 -21.44 -10.21
N ASN A 578 -0.66 -20.99 -11.44
CA ASN A 578 0.27 -20.24 -12.28
C ASN A 578 0.23 -18.73 -12.02
N MET A 579 -0.44 -18.30 -10.96
CA MET A 579 -0.59 -16.89 -10.56
C MET A 579 -1.31 -16.00 -11.60
N ASN A 580 -2.11 -16.58 -12.50
CA ASN A 580 -3.01 -15.84 -13.37
C ASN A 580 -4.32 -15.55 -12.65
N SER A 581 -4.82 -14.32 -12.73
CA SER A 581 -6.12 -13.95 -12.17
C SER A 581 -7.24 -14.69 -12.92
N ILE A 582 -8.08 -15.41 -12.19
CA ILE A 582 -9.20 -16.18 -12.72
C ILE A 582 -10.56 -15.63 -12.30
N GLY A 583 -10.61 -14.80 -11.26
CA GLY A 583 -11.80 -14.13 -10.79
C GLY A 583 -11.49 -12.94 -9.91
N SER A 584 -12.39 -11.98 -9.85
CA SER A 584 -12.23 -10.78 -9.02
C SER A 584 -13.56 -10.19 -8.58
N VAL A 585 -13.49 -9.44 -7.46
CA VAL A 585 -14.47 -8.43 -7.06
C VAL A 585 -13.73 -7.13 -6.98
N GLU A 586 -14.06 -6.17 -7.81
CA GLU A 586 -13.33 -4.91 -7.92
C GLU A 586 -14.20 -3.69 -7.60
N ASP A 587 -13.55 -2.56 -7.39
CA ASP A 587 -14.15 -1.23 -7.22
C ASP A 587 -15.10 -1.13 -6.00
N LEU A 588 -14.80 -1.85 -4.91
CA LEU A 588 -15.57 -1.79 -3.66
C LEU A 588 -15.28 -0.51 -2.87
N ALA A 589 -16.29 0.05 -2.22
CA ALA A 589 -16.19 1.08 -1.20
C ALA A 589 -15.38 2.31 -1.64
N LEU A 590 -15.84 3.01 -2.68
CA LEU A 590 -15.18 4.23 -3.19
C LEU A 590 -14.90 5.25 -2.07
N GLY A 591 -13.65 5.69 -1.97
CA GLY A 591 -13.17 6.64 -0.98
C GLY A 591 -12.84 6.04 0.39
N GLU A 592 -12.86 4.72 0.51
CA GLU A 592 -12.46 3.96 1.72
C GLU A 592 -11.23 3.10 1.42
N LYS A 593 -10.51 2.65 2.44
CA LYS A 593 -9.43 1.66 2.29
C LYS A 593 -9.69 0.44 3.16
N ILE A 594 -9.03 -0.66 2.85
CA ILE A 594 -9.04 -1.87 3.69
C ILE A 594 -8.31 -1.58 5.02
N TYR A 595 -8.94 -1.98 6.13
CA TYR A 595 -8.38 -1.95 7.48
C TYR A 595 -8.11 -3.35 8.02
N SER A 596 -8.92 -4.33 7.67
CA SER A 596 -8.63 -5.73 7.94
C SER A 596 -9.30 -6.65 6.94
N VAL A 597 -8.67 -7.82 6.74
CA VAL A 597 -9.19 -8.91 5.91
C VAL A 597 -9.04 -10.21 6.68
N ARG A 598 -9.96 -11.13 6.48
CA ARG A 598 -9.82 -12.52 6.90
C ARG A 598 -10.46 -13.44 5.87
N PHE A 599 -9.73 -14.46 5.49
CA PHE A 599 -10.24 -15.57 4.68
C PHE A 599 -10.60 -16.74 5.60
N MET A 600 -11.75 -17.35 5.36
CA MET A 600 -12.23 -18.54 6.08
C MET A 600 -12.94 -19.46 5.10
N GLY A 601 -12.33 -20.59 4.73
CA GLY A 601 -12.89 -21.53 3.77
C GLY A 601 -13.30 -20.84 2.46
N ASN A 602 -14.56 -20.93 2.09
CA ASN A 602 -15.10 -20.33 0.86
C ASN A 602 -15.56 -18.86 1.02
N ARG A 603 -15.13 -18.16 2.05
CA ARG A 603 -15.52 -16.76 2.30
C ARG A 603 -14.33 -15.86 2.56
N ALA A 604 -14.46 -14.61 2.20
CA ALA A 604 -13.59 -13.52 2.63
C ALA A 604 -14.40 -12.45 3.36
N TYR A 605 -13.84 -11.92 4.41
CA TYR A 605 -14.37 -10.84 5.22
C TYR A 605 -13.46 -9.65 5.10
N VAL A 606 -14.00 -8.52 4.64
CA VAL A 606 -13.22 -7.31 4.34
C VAL A 606 -13.83 -6.12 5.08
N VAL A 607 -13.05 -5.50 5.94
CA VAL A 607 -13.41 -4.26 6.61
C VAL A 607 -12.78 -3.11 5.87
N THR A 608 -13.61 -2.18 5.37
CA THR A 608 -13.14 -0.92 4.82
C THR A 608 -13.61 0.22 5.71
N PHE A 609 -12.95 1.37 5.71
CA PHE A 609 -13.32 2.50 6.55
C PHE A 609 -12.93 3.86 5.97
N LYS A 610 -13.85 4.80 6.14
CA LYS A 610 -13.61 6.24 6.10
C LYS A 610 -14.30 6.95 7.28
N LYS A 611 -15.57 6.58 7.59
CA LYS A 611 -16.38 7.18 8.66
C LYS A 611 -17.26 6.17 9.38
N ILE A 612 -17.81 5.21 8.68
CA ILE A 612 -18.68 4.13 9.15
C ILE A 612 -18.31 2.89 8.37
N ASP A 613 -17.94 1.82 9.07
CA ASP A 613 -17.47 0.58 8.46
C ASP A 613 -18.56 -0.14 7.69
N PRO A 614 -18.35 -0.45 6.43
CA PRO A 614 -18.89 -1.66 5.88
C PRO A 614 -17.96 -2.85 6.15
N PHE A 615 -18.51 -3.86 6.82
CA PHE A 615 -17.95 -5.20 6.93
C PHE A 615 -18.55 -6.02 5.80
N TYR A 616 -17.76 -6.27 4.76
CA TYR A 616 -18.17 -7.03 3.58
C TYR A 616 -17.99 -8.52 3.80
N VAL A 617 -18.97 -9.32 3.33
CA VAL A 617 -18.87 -10.78 3.21
C VAL A 617 -18.85 -11.12 1.72
N ILE A 618 -17.79 -11.79 1.28
CA ILE A 618 -17.56 -12.14 -0.12
C ILE A 618 -17.54 -13.67 -0.24
N ASP A 619 -18.38 -14.19 -1.13
CA ASP A 619 -18.44 -15.62 -1.48
C ASP A 619 -17.35 -15.94 -2.51
N LEU A 620 -16.53 -16.92 -2.20
CA LEU A 620 -15.42 -17.43 -3.00
C LEU A 620 -15.62 -18.90 -3.38
N SER A 621 -16.83 -19.45 -3.22
CA SER A 621 -17.14 -20.84 -3.55
C SER A 621 -16.93 -21.13 -5.05
N ASP A 622 -17.26 -20.16 -5.90
CA ASP A 622 -16.86 -20.14 -7.32
C ASP A 622 -15.67 -19.19 -7.48
N ALA A 623 -14.49 -19.76 -7.63
CA ALA A 623 -13.25 -19.00 -7.74
C ALA A 623 -13.19 -18.08 -8.98
N GLU A 624 -13.92 -18.43 -10.05
CA GLU A 624 -13.98 -17.63 -11.27
C GLU A 624 -15.02 -16.51 -11.19
N LYS A 625 -15.97 -16.63 -10.25
CA LYS A 625 -17.07 -15.67 -10.08
C LYS A 625 -17.29 -15.28 -8.62
N PRO A 626 -16.27 -14.74 -7.95
CA PRO A 626 -16.43 -14.25 -6.60
C PRO A 626 -17.48 -13.14 -6.55
N ARG A 627 -18.26 -13.06 -5.47
CA ARG A 627 -19.36 -12.09 -5.35
C ARG A 627 -19.56 -11.61 -3.93
N VAL A 628 -19.97 -10.36 -3.79
CA VAL A 628 -20.39 -9.80 -2.51
C VAL A 628 -21.75 -10.40 -2.11
N LEU A 629 -21.81 -11.07 -0.96
CA LEU A 629 -23.06 -11.56 -0.38
C LEU A 629 -23.84 -10.45 0.33
N GLY A 630 -23.12 -9.53 0.96
CA GLY A 630 -23.70 -8.40 1.67
C GLY A 630 -22.64 -7.63 2.42
N TYR A 631 -23.07 -6.58 3.10
CA TYR A 631 -22.23 -5.81 4.00
C TYR A 631 -23.02 -5.28 5.18
N LEU A 632 -22.36 -5.18 6.35
CA LEU A 632 -22.91 -4.61 7.57
C LEU A 632 -22.19 -3.30 7.88
N LYS A 633 -22.93 -2.22 8.09
CA LYS A 633 -22.38 -0.93 8.55
C LYS A 633 -22.51 -0.82 10.07
N ILE A 634 -21.38 -0.66 10.74
CA ILE A 634 -21.32 -0.50 12.19
C ILE A 634 -20.48 0.72 12.57
N PRO A 635 -20.78 1.42 13.69
CA PRO A 635 -19.94 2.51 14.16
C PRO A 635 -18.54 2.03 14.56
N GLY A 636 -17.49 2.71 14.11
CA GLY A 636 -16.12 2.33 14.36
C GLY A 636 -15.59 1.34 13.32
N TYR A 637 -14.44 0.73 13.54
CA TYR A 637 -13.85 -0.25 12.64
C TYR A 637 -13.06 -1.33 13.37
N SER A 638 -12.81 -2.45 12.69
CA SER A 638 -11.98 -3.53 13.18
C SER A 638 -10.62 -3.50 12.47
N ASP A 639 -9.55 -3.31 13.22
CA ASP A 639 -8.17 -3.41 12.74
C ASP A 639 -7.74 -4.87 12.54
N TYR A 640 -8.40 -5.79 13.25
CA TYR A 640 -8.09 -7.21 13.24
C TYR A 640 -9.38 -8.04 13.31
N LEU A 641 -9.44 -9.10 12.51
CA LEU A 641 -10.52 -10.08 12.48
C LEU A 641 -9.97 -11.44 12.92
N HIS A 642 -10.48 -11.95 14.04
CA HIS A 642 -10.11 -13.24 14.60
C HIS A 642 -11.19 -14.27 14.33
N PRO A 643 -10.91 -15.38 13.62
CA PRO A 643 -11.85 -16.50 13.52
C PRO A 643 -12.09 -17.09 14.92
N TYR A 644 -13.34 -17.15 15.33
CA TYR A 644 -13.73 -17.79 16.59
C TYR A 644 -14.17 -19.23 16.36
N ASP A 645 -15.04 -19.42 15.37
CA ASP A 645 -15.46 -20.71 14.83
C ASP A 645 -15.92 -20.53 13.37
N GLU A 646 -16.50 -21.57 12.75
CA GLU A 646 -16.93 -21.54 11.35
C GLU A 646 -17.97 -20.47 11.03
N ASN A 647 -18.73 -20.00 12.03
CA ASN A 647 -19.84 -19.05 11.89
C ASN A 647 -19.62 -17.73 12.61
N HIS A 648 -18.54 -17.57 13.36
CA HIS A 648 -18.31 -16.39 14.15
C HIS A 648 -16.91 -15.80 13.98
N ILE A 649 -16.86 -14.48 13.88
CA ILE A 649 -15.62 -13.70 13.83
C ILE A 649 -15.62 -12.65 14.93
N ILE A 650 -14.52 -12.54 15.66
CA ILE A 650 -14.29 -11.47 16.64
C ILE A 650 -13.53 -10.35 15.92
N GLY A 651 -14.15 -9.17 15.83
CA GLY A 651 -13.50 -7.95 15.36
C GLY A 651 -12.95 -7.14 16.52
N ILE A 652 -11.66 -6.81 16.46
CA ILE A 652 -10.96 -5.98 17.45
C ILE A 652 -10.50 -4.70 16.74
N GLY A 653 -10.85 -3.54 17.29
CA GLY A 653 -10.52 -2.26 16.68
C GLY A 653 -10.92 -1.07 17.53
N LYS A 654 -11.39 -0.01 16.90
CA LYS A 654 -11.71 1.25 17.57
C LYS A 654 -13.17 1.63 17.38
N ASN A 655 -13.78 2.07 18.48
CA ASN A 655 -15.07 2.72 18.41
C ASN A 655 -14.88 4.14 17.85
N ALA A 656 -15.74 4.53 16.92
CA ALA A 656 -15.68 5.87 16.33
C ALA A 656 -17.08 6.47 16.24
N ARG A 657 -17.20 7.77 16.52
CA ARG A 657 -18.41 8.54 16.20
C ARG A 657 -18.12 9.45 15.02
N GLY A 658 -19.08 9.53 14.09
CA GLY A 658 -19.03 10.46 12.98
C GLY A 658 -18.95 11.90 13.52
N GLY A 659 -17.86 12.60 13.16
CA GLY A 659 -17.72 14.06 13.29
C GLY A 659 -18.05 14.75 11.97
N ASP A 660 -17.82 16.09 11.90
CA ASP A 660 -17.98 16.86 10.67
C ASP A 660 -17.19 16.28 9.48
N GLU A 661 -17.60 16.63 8.28
CA GLU A 661 -17.43 16.00 6.97
C GLU A 661 -16.14 15.21 6.64
N ASN A 662 -15.04 15.27 7.44
CA ASN A 662 -13.78 14.58 7.10
C ASN A 662 -13.09 13.85 8.27
N PHE A 663 -13.67 13.82 9.49
CA PHE A 663 -13.02 13.19 10.65
C PHE A 663 -13.97 12.29 11.45
N ALA A 664 -13.46 11.12 11.88
CA ALA A 664 -14.09 10.28 12.88
C ALA A 664 -13.34 10.42 14.23
N TRP A 665 -14.06 10.67 15.33
CA TRP A 665 -13.48 10.75 16.67
C TRP A 665 -13.42 9.36 17.29
N TYR A 666 -12.24 8.90 17.62
CA TYR A 666 -12.03 7.61 18.30
C TYR A 666 -12.44 7.69 19.76
N GLN A 667 -13.20 6.68 20.23
CA GLN A 667 -13.79 6.64 21.59
C GLN A 667 -13.33 5.42 22.42
N GLY A 668 -12.21 4.82 22.09
CA GLY A 668 -11.65 3.68 22.79
C GLY A 668 -11.67 2.39 21.96
N VAL A 669 -11.25 1.30 22.60
CA VAL A 669 -11.21 -0.04 21.99
C VAL A 669 -12.62 -0.59 21.83
N LYS A 670 -12.87 -1.26 20.72
CA LYS A 670 -14.11 -1.97 20.41
C LYS A 670 -13.80 -3.43 20.15
N VAL A 671 -14.56 -4.31 20.77
CA VAL A 671 -14.58 -5.74 20.47
C VAL A 671 -16.01 -6.07 20.02
N SER A 672 -16.14 -6.71 18.86
CA SER A 672 -17.42 -7.10 18.27
C SER A 672 -17.40 -8.57 17.91
N LEU A 673 -18.48 -9.27 18.16
CA LEU A 673 -18.70 -10.62 17.65
C LEU A 673 -19.64 -10.52 16.45
N PHE A 674 -19.23 -11.07 15.33
CA PHE A 674 -20.01 -11.15 14.10
C PHE A 674 -20.47 -12.59 13.90
N ASP A 675 -21.78 -12.77 13.67
CA ASP A 675 -22.39 -14.00 13.17
C ASP A 675 -22.34 -13.92 11.63
N VAL A 676 -21.63 -14.84 10.92
CA VAL A 676 -21.23 -14.72 9.51
C VAL A 676 -21.63 -15.93 8.65
#